data_d4710fe36790439cd7028211351ccec1
#
_entry.id   d4710fe36790439cd7028211351ccec1
#
_cell.length_a   1.000
_cell.length_b   1.000
_cell.length_c   1.000
_cell.angle_alpha   90.00
_cell.angle_beta   90.00
_cell.angle_gamma   90.00
#
_symmetry.space_group_name_H-M   'P 1'
#
loop_
_entity.id
_entity.type
_entity.pdbx_description
1 polymer ?
#
loop_
_entity_poly.entity_id
_entity_poly.type
_entity_poly.pdbx_seq_one_letter_code
_entity_poly.pdbx_strand_id
1 'polypeptide(L)'
;MDIWPGQPYPLGATFNGSGVNFTLFSEVAEKVELALIGDDGAETRITLTEVDGYVWHAFIPTIQPGQRYGFRVHGPFDPTSGHRCNPAKLLLDPYAKAIDGQIDLDKSLFSYELTDPLKFNAEDSLGHTMLSVVINPFFDWGHDRPPRHEYHNSIIYEAHVKGLSMTHPDVPDNIRGTYAAIGHHAIIDHLVGLGVTAIELMPVHQFVQDTTLQDKGLKNYWGYNTIGFLAPHAAYAGTGTRGQQVSEFKSMVKALHEANIEVILDVVYNHTAEGNENGPTIAFRGIDNASYYRLVDEHKEHYYDTTGTGNSLLMRHPHVLQLIMDSLRYWVTEMHVDGFRFDLAATLARQFHEVDRLSAFFDIIQQDPVISQVKLIAEPWDLGDGGYQVGNFPPLWTEWNGKYRDTVRDFWRGEAASLGEFASRLTGSSDLYAHSARRPIASINFVVAHDGFTLRDLVSYNDKHNEANGEANRDGESHNRSWNCGVEGETKDREVNALRRQQQRNFLTTLLLSQGVPMIAHGDELGRTQQGNNNAYCQDNDLAWINWELAKSESELVAYTSAVVSLRKEHAVFRRRRFFAGDAAHGGKSDLGDIEWFSSDGTEMDEDDWRNGYARTLMVFLNGQAIPEPDPHGQRTIDSDFLMLFNAHSAPVDFVLPPAAYGLQWRVRLDTTVPGPVNGDKKGWSAASTHPIAGRSIVVLQAVPAAKV
;
A
#
# COMPACT_ATOMS: atom_id res chain seq x y z
N MET A 1 -3.99 -0.23 -46.60
CA MET A 1 -4.34 0.55 -45.40
C MET A 1 -3.64 1.89 -45.56
N ASP A 2 -4.35 2.99 -45.40
CA ASP A 2 -3.73 4.30 -45.48
C ASP A 2 -2.92 4.59 -44.23
N ILE A 3 -1.72 5.17 -44.41
CA ILE A 3 -0.81 5.52 -43.33
C ILE A 3 -0.50 7.01 -43.50
N TRP A 4 -0.76 7.79 -42.45
CA TRP A 4 -0.45 9.22 -42.43
C TRP A 4 0.70 9.51 -41.45
N PRO A 5 1.42 10.66 -41.56
CA PRO A 5 2.56 10.98 -40.70
C PRO A 5 2.11 11.00 -39.26
N GLY A 6 1.22 11.18 -38.63
CA GLY A 6 0.92 11.20 -37.21
C GLY A 6 1.59 12.32 -36.44
N GLN A 7 1.64 12.19 -35.13
CA GLN A 7 2.22 13.16 -34.18
C GLN A 7 3.14 12.40 -33.22
N PRO A 8 4.30 12.95 -32.80
CA PRO A 8 5.21 12.29 -31.87
C PRO A 8 4.67 12.27 -30.42
N TYR A 9 3.60 12.98 -30.14
CA TYR A 9 3.02 13.08 -28.79
C TYR A 9 1.47 13.17 -28.88
N PRO A 10 0.70 12.62 -27.91
CA PRO A 10 1.13 11.86 -26.73
C PRO A 10 1.71 10.49 -27.09
N LEU A 11 2.58 9.93 -26.19
CA LEU A 11 3.13 8.61 -26.37
C LEU A 11 2.06 7.53 -26.24
N GLY A 12 2.27 6.39 -26.95
CA GLY A 12 1.36 5.25 -27.02
C GLY A 12 0.30 5.38 -28.12
N ALA A 13 -0.77 4.57 -28.01
CA ALA A 13 -1.88 4.58 -28.95
C ALA A 13 -2.96 5.57 -28.50
N THR A 14 -3.27 6.56 -29.34
CA THR A 14 -4.28 7.59 -29.06
C THR A 14 -5.37 7.60 -30.13
N PHE A 15 -6.59 7.19 -29.74
CA PHE A 15 -7.78 7.24 -30.59
C PHE A 15 -8.41 8.63 -30.55
N ASN A 16 -8.67 9.22 -31.72
CA ASN A 16 -9.23 10.59 -31.85
C ASN A 16 -10.65 10.63 -32.49
N GLY A 17 -11.31 9.46 -32.62
CA GLY A 17 -12.62 9.33 -33.26
C GLY A 17 -12.57 9.02 -34.76
N SER A 18 -11.46 9.30 -35.46
CA SER A 18 -11.29 9.01 -36.88
C SER A 18 -10.22 7.94 -37.18
N GLY A 19 -9.40 7.62 -36.20
CA GLY A 19 -8.32 6.64 -36.26
C GLY A 19 -7.44 6.71 -35.04
N VAL A 20 -6.27 6.10 -35.12
CA VAL A 20 -5.33 5.99 -34.01
C VAL A 20 -3.94 6.52 -34.39
N ASN A 21 -3.41 7.39 -33.56
CA ASN A 21 -2.01 7.77 -33.57
C ASN A 21 -1.21 6.80 -32.71
N PHE A 22 -0.23 6.14 -33.31
CA PHE A 22 0.71 5.22 -32.61
C PHE A 22 2.06 5.87 -32.49
N THR A 23 2.67 5.78 -31.32
CA THR A 23 4.01 6.31 -31.06
C THR A 23 4.81 5.34 -30.22
N LEU A 24 6.14 5.28 -30.45
CA LEU A 24 7.09 4.50 -29.66
C LEU A 24 8.42 5.26 -29.54
N PHE A 25 8.90 5.45 -28.32
CA PHE A 25 10.23 5.99 -28.07
C PHE A 25 11.29 4.87 -28.10
N SER A 26 12.37 5.08 -28.86
CA SER A 26 13.60 4.29 -28.80
C SER A 26 14.74 5.07 -29.44
N GLU A 27 15.86 5.24 -28.72
CA GLU A 27 17.07 5.92 -29.21
C GLU A 27 17.90 5.01 -30.13
N VAL A 28 17.79 3.69 -29.94
CA VAL A 28 18.63 2.70 -30.62
C VAL A 28 17.95 2.02 -31.81
N ALA A 29 16.63 2.23 -31.98
CA ALA A 29 15.91 1.62 -33.08
C ALA A 29 16.38 2.15 -34.44
N GLU A 30 16.64 1.24 -35.38
CA GLU A 30 16.93 1.52 -36.76
C GLU A 30 15.68 1.45 -37.65
N LYS A 31 14.67 0.68 -37.21
CA LYS A 31 13.35 0.53 -37.81
C LYS A 31 12.37 0.03 -36.78
N VAL A 32 11.16 0.58 -36.81
CA VAL A 32 10.04 0.11 -35.97
C VAL A 32 8.88 -0.32 -36.84
N GLU A 33 8.33 -1.50 -36.58
CA GLU A 33 7.11 -2.00 -37.18
C GLU A 33 5.99 -2.08 -36.14
N LEU A 34 4.89 -1.40 -36.44
CA LEU A 34 3.62 -1.60 -35.73
C LEU A 34 3.01 -2.93 -36.22
N ALA A 35 2.77 -3.85 -35.33
CA ALA A 35 2.12 -5.11 -35.57
C ALA A 35 0.65 -5.04 -35.14
N LEU A 36 -0.27 -5.03 -36.07
CA LEU A 36 -1.73 -5.13 -35.82
C LEU A 36 -2.14 -6.59 -35.83
N ILE A 37 -2.80 -7.04 -34.77
CA ILE A 37 -3.22 -8.45 -34.62
C ILE A 37 -4.72 -8.57 -34.81
N GLY A 38 -5.12 -9.33 -35.80
CA GLY A 38 -6.52 -9.64 -36.09
C GLY A 38 -7.16 -10.59 -35.08
N ASP A 39 -8.48 -10.74 -35.13
CA ASP A 39 -9.20 -11.67 -34.28
C ASP A 39 -8.88 -13.14 -34.56
N ASP A 40 -8.42 -13.43 -35.77
CA ASP A 40 -7.89 -14.72 -36.20
C ASP A 40 -6.43 -14.98 -35.78
N GLY A 41 -5.81 -14.01 -35.09
CA GLY A 41 -4.40 -14.06 -34.71
C GLY A 41 -3.42 -13.66 -35.81
N ALA A 42 -3.89 -13.30 -37.00
CA ALA A 42 -3.01 -12.89 -38.10
C ALA A 42 -2.37 -11.52 -37.81
N GLU A 43 -1.08 -11.42 -38.12
CA GLU A 43 -0.31 -10.20 -37.96
C GLU A 43 -0.24 -9.39 -39.26
N THR A 44 -0.54 -8.11 -39.19
CA THR A 44 -0.28 -7.11 -40.24
C THR A 44 0.78 -6.13 -39.77
N ARG A 45 1.93 -6.07 -40.44
CA ARG A 45 3.06 -5.19 -40.07
C ARG A 45 3.03 -3.90 -40.87
N ILE A 46 3.19 -2.79 -40.20
CA ILE A 46 3.25 -1.43 -40.77
C ILE A 46 4.57 -0.81 -40.29
N THR A 47 5.44 -0.46 -41.23
CA THR A 47 6.68 0.27 -40.89
C THR A 47 6.34 1.71 -40.54
N LEU A 48 6.77 2.17 -39.35
CA LEU A 48 6.71 3.58 -38.98
C LEU A 48 7.85 4.33 -39.67
N THR A 49 7.53 5.40 -40.39
CA THR A 49 8.52 6.15 -41.23
C THR A 49 8.86 7.50 -40.65
N GLU A 50 8.01 8.05 -39.78
CA GLU A 50 8.23 9.35 -39.18
C GLU A 50 8.92 9.17 -37.83
N VAL A 51 9.93 10.02 -37.58
CA VAL A 51 10.73 10.00 -36.34
C VAL A 51 11.07 11.42 -35.93
N ASP A 52 10.61 11.83 -34.76
CA ASP A 52 10.93 13.12 -34.15
C ASP A 52 11.48 12.91 -32.72
N GLY A 53 12.71 13.32 -32.45
CA GLY A 53 13.33 13.18 -31.13
C GLY A 53 13.36 11.73 -30.61
N TYR A 54 13.71 10.78 -31.48
CA TYR A 54 13.69 9.33 -31.22
C TYR A 54 12.30 8.73 -30.96
N VAL A 55 11.22 9.47 -31.23
CA VAL A 55 9.85 8.96 -31.17
C VAL A 55 9.40 8.58 -32.59
N TRP A 56 9.17 7.30 -32.81
CA TRP A 56 8.63 6.73 -34.04
C TRP A 56 7.11 6.85 -34.02
N HIS A 57 6.49 7.37 -35.10
CA HIS A 57 5.04 7.59 -35.10
C HIS A 57 4.39 7.42 -36.46
N ALA A 58 3.09 7.12 -36.42
CA ALA A 58 2.18 7.13 -37.58
C ALA A 58 0.73 7.26 -37.13
N PHE A 59 -0.12 7.84 -37.97
CA PHE A 59 -1.55 7.83 -37.79
C PHE A 59 -2.22 6.86 -38.76
N ILE A 60 -3.08 5.98 -38.23
CA ILE A 60 -3.80 4.96 -39.05
C ILE A 60 -5.31 5.26 -38.97
N PRO A 61 -5.94 5.78 -40.04
CA PRO A 61 -7.30 6.33 -40.00
C PRO A 61 -8.41 5.29 -39.87
N THR A 62 -8.13 4.00 -40.04
CA THR A 62 -9.16 2.96 -40.03
C THR A 62 -9.22 2.17 -38.72
N ILE A 63 -8.25 2.38 -37.85
CA ILE A 63 -8.18 1.60 -36.59
C ILE A 63 -9.21 2.12 -35.58
N GLN A 64 -9.85 1.19 -34.88
CA GLN A 64 -10.88 1.45 -33.88
C GLN A 64 -10.48 0.91 -32.50
N PRO A 65 -11.09 1.38 -31.42
CA PRO A 65 -10.96 0.78 -30.08
C PRO A 65 -11.25 -0.72 -30.11
N GLY A 66 -10.48 -1.49 -29.31
CA GLY A 66 -10.50 -2.96 -29.29
C GLY A 66 -9.44 -3.60 -30.21
N GLN A 67 -8.79 -2.84 -31.09
CA GLN A 67 -7.67 -3.33 -31.90
C GLN A 67 -6.51 -3.76 -31.00
N ARG A 68 -6.05 -4.99 -31.15
CA ARG A 68 -4.83 -5.52 -30.54
C ARG A 68 -3.60 -5.14 -31.37
N TYR A 69 -2.52 -4.78 -30.71
CA TYR A 69 -1.29 -4.41 -31.38
C TYR A 69 -0.06 -4.65 -30.49
N GLY A 70 1.09 -4.54 -31.09
CA GLY A 70 2.40 -4.49 -30.45
C GLY A 70 3.42 -3.87 -31.37
N PHE A 71 4.68 -3.88 -30.98
CA PHE A 71 5.78 -3.37 -31.78
C PHE A 71 6.85 -4.42 -32.02
N ARG A 72 7.48 -4.34 -33.20
CA ARG A 72 8.70 -5.07 -33.51
C ARG A 72 9.81 -4.07 -33.78
N VAL A 73 10.87 -4.15 -33.00
CA VAL A 73 11.97 -3.18 -33.03
C VAL A 73 13.20 -3.82 -33.64
N HIS A 74 13.69 -3.23 -34.73
CA HIS A 74 14.96 -3.56 -35.35
C HIS A 74 16.02 -2.59 -34.84
N GLY A 75 17.16 -3.11 -34.41
CA GLY A 75 18.26 -2.34 -33.85
C GLY A 75 19.35 -3.27 -33.38
N PRO A 76 20.36 -2.80 -32.67
CA PRO A 76 21.49 -3.60 -32.22
C PRO A 76 21.08 -4.70 -31.23
N PHE A 77 21.61 -5.90 -31.48
CA PHE A 77 21.64 -7.00 -30.52
C PHE A 77 23.09 -7.24 -30.11
N ASP A 78 23.52 -6.58 -29.09
CA ASP A 78 24.83 -6.69 -28.46
C ASP A 78 24.66 -6.58 -26.92
N PRO A 79 24.38 -7.71 -26.26
CA PRO A 79 24.17 -7.72 -24.81
C PRO A 79 25.35 -7.16 -24.01
N THR A 80 26.58 -7.30 -24.50
CA THR A 80 27.79 -6.80 -23.82
C THR A 80 27.85 -5.25 -23.79
N SER A 81 27.22 -4.60 -24.78
CA SER A 81 27.04 -3.14 -24.84
C SER A 81 25.71 -2.72 -24.28
N GLY A 82 24.88 -3.63 -23.77
CA GLY A 82 23.57 -3.35 -23.18
C GLY A 82 22.42 -3.30 -24.19
N HIS A 83 22.59 -3.73 -25.43
CA HIS A 83 21.56 -3.67 -26.46
C HIS A 83 20.94 -5.04 -26.73
N ARG A 84 19.59 -5.10 -26.78
CA ARG A 84 18.84 -6.36 -26.85
C ARG A 84 17.67 -6.31 -27.84
N CYS A 85 17.72 -5.45 -28.86
CA CYS A 85 16.69 -5.39 -29.90
C CYS A 85 16.59 -6.73 -30.66
N ASN A 86 15.36 -7.21 -30.86
CA ASN A 86 15.12 -8.45 -31.61
C ASN A 86 13.74 -8.39 -32.28
N PRO A 87 13.66 -8.19 -33.61
CA PRO A 87 12.37 -8.05 -34.32
C PRO A 87 11.54 -9.32 -34.35
N ALA A 88 12.08 -10.47 -33.94
CA ALA A 88 11.29 -11.68 -33.72
C ALA A 88 10.42 -11.60 -32.46
N LYS A 89 10.67 -10.63 -31.57
CA LYS A 89 9.88 -10.42 -30.37
C LYS A 89 8.78 -9.39 -30.64
N LEU A 90 7.54 -9.79 -30.38
CA LEU A 90 6.40 -8.88 -30.37
C LEU A 90 6.31 -8.24 -29.00
N LEU A 91 6.52 -6.92 -28.94
CA LEU A 91 6.71 -6.15 -27.72
C LEU A 91 5.45 -5.37 -27.35
N LEU A 92 5.14 -5.30 -26.06
CA LEU A 92 4.11 -4.42 -25.53
C LEU A 92 4.51 -2.95 -25.71
N ASP A 93 3.52 -2.12 -25.94
CA ASP A 93 3.67 -0.67 -25.84
C ASP A 93 3.82 -0.25 -24.36
N PRO A 94 4.90 0.43 -23.96
CA PRO A 94 5.07 0.95 -22.60
C PRO A 94 3.93 1.86 -22.13
N TYR A 95 3.20 2.49 -23.06
CA TYR A 95 2.06 3.36 -22.83
C TYR A 95 0.70 2.71 -23.08
N ALA A 96 0.65 1.38 -23.20
CA ALA A 96 -0.61 0.65 -23.35
C ALA A 96 -1.54 0.91 -22.17
N LYS A 97 -2.78 1.34 -22.45
CA LYS A 97 -3.82 1.62 -21.44
C LYS A 97 -4.73 0.42 -21.18
N ALA A 98 -4.64 -0.60 -22.01
CA ALA A 98 -5.23 -1.92 -21.80
C ALA A 98 -4.36 -2.98 -22.46
N ILE A 99 -4.32 -4.16 -21.84
CA ILE A 99 -3.52 -5.30 -22.29
C ILE A 99 -4.42 -6.52 -22.31
N ASP A 100 -4.32 -7.33 -23.36
CA ASP A 100 -5.06 -8.57 -23.58
C ASP A 100 -4.12 -9.77 -23.61
N GLY A 101 -4.61 -10.92 -23.14
CA GLY A 101 -3.86 -12.16 -23.11
C GLY A 101 -3.03 -12.38 -21.86
N GLN A 102 -2.27 -13.45 -21.87
CA GLN A 102 -1.33 -13.88 -20.84
C GLN A 102 -0.01 -14.28 -21.48
N ILE A 103 1.02 -14.34 -20.70
CA ILE A 103 2.30 -14.89 -21.13
C ILE A 103 2.27 -16.39 -20.90
N ASP A 104 2.54 -17.15 -21.98
CA ASP A 104 2.83 -18.56 -21.89
C ASP A 104 4.35 -18.75 -21.68
N LEU A 105 4.73 -19.71 -20.87
CA LEU A 105 6.13 -20.06 -20.66
C LEU A 105 6.69 -20.72 -21.93
N ASP A 106 7.31 -19.93 -22.81
CA ASP A 106 7.90 -20.39 -24.05
C ASP A 106 9.27 -19.73 -24.32
N LYS A 107 10.19 -20.49 -24.92
CA LYS A 107 11.53 -20.01 -25.26
C LYS A 107 11.53 -18.86 -26.28
N SER A 108 10.47 -18.73 -27.07
CA SER A 108 10.32 -17.62 -28.02
C SER A 108 10.23 -16.25 -27.35
N LEU A 109 9.90 -16.18 -26.05
CA LEU A 109 9.86 -14.93 -25.29
C LEU A 109 11.24 -14.32 -25.03
N PHE A 110 12.32 -15.09 -25.21
CA PHE A 110 13.67 -14.64 -24.92
C PHE A 110 14.34 -14.13 -26.19
N SER A 111 14.95 -12.95 -26.14
CA SER A 111 15.68 -12.38 -27.28
C SER A 111 16.98 -13.11 -27.59
N TYR A 112 17.41 -14.01 -26.71
CA TYR A 112 18.63 -14.79 -26.76
C TYR A 112 18.35 -16.31 -26.67
N GLU A 113 19.28 -17.15 -27.07
CA GLU A 113 19.19 -18.60 -26.87
C GLU A 113 19.42 -18.94 -25.40
N LEU A 114 18.52 -19.72 -24.75
CA LEU A 114 18.61 -20.06 -23.33
C LEU A 114 19.93 -20.77 -22.93
N THR A 115 20.60 -21.38 -23.88
CA THR A 115 21.90 -22.03 -23.69
C THR A 115 23.09 -21.08 -23.85
N ASP A 116 22.89 -19.90 -24.45
CA ASP A 116 23.89 -18.87 -24.66
C ASP A 116 23.25 -17.49 -24.72
N PRO A 117 23.25 -16.73 -23.60
CA PRO A 117 22.60 -15.41 -23.49
C PRO A 117 23.18 -14.33 -24.44
N LEU A 118 24.33 -14.56 -25.06
CA LEU A 118 24.91 -13.64 -26.02
C LEU A 118 24.48 -13.95 -27.48
N LYS A 119 23.78 -15.05 -27.69
CA LYS A 119 23.36 -15.48 -29.02
C LYS A 119 21.91 -15.14 -29.29
N PHE A 120 21.67 -14.53 -30.45
CA PHE A 120 20.35 -14.10 -30.92
C PHE A 120 19.38 -15.29 -31.11
N ASN A 121 18.14 -15.16 -30.59
CA ASN A 121 17.06 -16.12 -30.79
C ASN A 121 16.07 -15.62 -31.83
N ALA A 122 15.96 -16.28 -32.96
CA ALA A 122 15.12 -15.93 -34.10
C ALA A 122 13.66 -16.47 -33.99
N GLU A 123 13.31 -17.18 -32.93
CA GLU A 123 11.93 -17.70 -32.76
C GLU A 123 10.94 -16.56 -32.53
N ASP A 124 9.79 -16.59 -33.20
CA ASP A 124 8.75 -15.56 -33.10
C ASP A 124 7.95 -15.72 -31.80
N SER A 125 7.80 -14.63 -31.03
CA SER A 125 7.03 -14.65 -29.79
C SER A 125 5.52 -14.43 -29.98
N LEU A 126 5.04 -14.19 -31.22
CA LEU A 126 3.62 -14.07 -31.50
C LEU A 126 2.87 -15.35 -31.08
N GLY A 127 1.81 -15.18 -30.29
CA GLY A 127 1.03 -16.29 -29.73
C GLY A 127 1.40 -16.69 -28.31
N HIS A 128 2.59 -16.27 -27.81
CA HIS A 128 3.07 -16.57 -26.47
C HIS A 128 3.17 -15.33 -25.56
N THR A 129 2.98 -14.12 -26.11
CA THR A 129 3.05 -12.84 -25.40
C THR A 129 1.69 -12.17 -25.29
N MET A 130 1.58 -11.22 -24.36
CA MET A 130 0.42 -10.32 -24.25
C MET A 130 0.41 -9.28 -25.37
N LEU A 131 -0.73 -8.69 -25.60
CA LEU A 131 -0.98 -7.70 -26.66
C LEU A 131 -1.53 -6.39 -26.06
N SER A 132 -1.00 -5.27 -26.51
CA SER A 132 -1.54 -3.94 -26.24
C SER A 132 -2.88 -3.77 -26.95
N VAL A 133 -3.80 -3.00 -26.35
CA VAL A 133 -5.14 -2.77 -26.89
C VAL A 133 -5.42 -1.28 -27.00
N VAL A 134 -5.91 -0.86 -28.16
CA VAL A 134 -6.42 0.50 -28.36
C VAL A 134 -7.73 0.68 -27.57
N ILE A 135 -7.80 1.71 -26.75
CA ILE A 135 -9.00 2.02 -25.97
C ILE A 135 -9.77 3.22 -26.51
N ASN A 136 -11.07 3.26 -26.21
CA ASN A 136 -11.83 4.51 -26.23
C ASN A 136 -11.64 5.19 -24.87
N PRO A 137 -11.07 6.40 -24.81
CA PRO A 137 -10.84 7.09 -23.53
C PRO A 137 -12.13 7.61 -22.88
N PHE A 138 -13.23 7.67 -23.62
CA PHE A 138 -14.49 8.21 -23.09
C PHE A 138 -15.06 7.31 -21.98
N PHE A 139 -15.43 7.97 -20.87
CA PHE A 139 -16.19 7.38 -19.77
C PHE A 139 -17.10 8.46 -19.16
N ASP A 140 -18.34 8.14 -18.86
CA ASP A 140 -19.26 9.07 -18.20
C ASP A 140 -19.06 9.08 -16.67
N TRP A 141 -18.25 9.99 -16.20
CA TRP A 141 -18.05 10.24 -14.78
C TRP A 141 -19.25 10.89 -14.10
N GLY A 142 -20.20 11.50 -14.85
CA GLY A 142 -21.36 12.17 -14.30
C GLY A 142 -20.97 13.30 -13.35
N HIS A 143 -21.31 13.16 -12.08
CA HIS A 143 -20.99 14.14 -11.02
C HIS A 143 -19.91 13.67 -10.06
N ASP A 144 -19.09 12.71 -10.48
CA ASP A 144 -18.00 12.19 -9.66
C ASP A 144 -17.10 13.29 -9.12
N ARG A 145 -16.72 13.18 -7.85
CA ARG A 145 -15.80 14.09 -7.18
C ARG A 145 -14.95 13.33 -6.20
N PRO A 146 -13.61 13.52 -6.19
CA PRO A 146 -12.73 12.96 -5.17
C PRO A 146 -13.18 13.37 -3.77
N PRO A 147 -13.24 12.45 -2.79
CA PRO A 147 -13.64 12.75 -1.40
C PRO A 147 -12.72 13.76 -0.71
N ARG A 148 -11.41 13.72 -0.99
CA ARG A 148 -10.38 14.62 -0.46
C ARG A 148 -10.34 14.67 1.08
N HIS A 149 -10.32 13.51 1.71
CA HIS A 149 -10.10 13.43 3.15
C HIS A 149 -8.71 13.96 3.52
N GLU A 150 -8.65 14.85 4.51
CA GLU A 150 -7.36 15.25 5.07
C GLU A 150 -6.68 14.04 5.75
N TYR A 151 -5.37 13.93 5.66
CA TYR A 151 -4.62 12.79 6.19
C TYR A 151 -4.94 12.46 7.66
N HIS A 152 -5.09 13.48 8.53
CA HIS A 152 -5.40 13.24 9.94
C HIS A 152 -6.79 12.64 10.19
N ASN A 153 -7.70 12.76 9.21
CA ASN A 153 -9.02 12.15 9.22
C ASN A 153 -9.07 10.80 8.49
N SER A 154 -7.99 10.44 7.82
CA SER A 154 -7.93 9.21 7.02
C SER A 154 -7.78 7.96 7.88
N ILE A 155 -8.47 6.91 7.47
CA ILE A 155 -8.33 5.54 7.94
C ILE A 155 -8.18 4.69 6.68
N ILE A 156 -6.99 4.16 6.47
CA ILE A 156 -6.62 3.41 5.27
C ILE A 156 -6.90 1.92 5.50
N TYR A 157 -7.44 1.27 4.47
CA TYR A 157 -7.66 -0.17 4.44
C TYR A 157 -6.91 -0.76 3.25
N GLU A 158 -5.79 -1.43 3.53
CA GLU A 158 -5.00 -2.11 2.51
C GLU A 158 -5.72 -3.38 2.06
N ALA A 159 -5.91 -3.56 0.76
CA ALA A 159 -6.70 -4.67 0.25
C ALA A 159 -6.24 -5.19 -1.11
N HIS A 160 -6.36 -6.50 -1.29
CA HIS A 160 -6.16 -7.17 -2.57
C HIS A 160 -7.49 -7.28 -3.33
N VAL A 161 -7.55 -6.83 -4.59
CA VAL A 161 -8.80 -6.82 -5.41
C VAL A 161 -9.49 -8.17 -5.39
N LYS A 162 -8.76 -9.25 -5.71
CA LYS A 162 -9.35 -10.60 -5.76
C LYS A 162 -9.61 -11.14 -4.36
N GLY A 163 -8.63 -11.07 -3.47
CA GLY A 163 -8.71 -11.68 -2.15
C GLY A 163 -9.80 -11.10 -1.26
N LEU A 164 -10.12 -9.81 -1.42
CA LEU A 164 -11.17 -9.16 -0.63
C LEU A 164 -12.56 -9.71 -0.94
N SER A 165 -12.86 -10.02 -2.19
CA SER A 165 -14.23 -10.31 -2.62
C SER A 165 -14.50 -11.76 -3.04
N MET A 166 -13.45 -12.57 -3.22
CA MET A 166 -13.57 -13.89 -3.90
C MET A 166 -14.51 -14.88 -3.21
N THR A 167 -14.60 -14.84 -1.88
CA THR A 167 -15.45 -15.73 -1.10
C THR A 167 -16.67 -15.03 -0.50
N HIS A 168 -16.94 -13.75 -0.86
CA HIS A 168 -18.03 -12.99 -0.25
C HIS A 168 -19.39 -13.54 -0.68
N PRO A 169 -20.26 -13.95 0.29
CA PRO A 169 -21.52 -14.63 -0.03
C PRO A 169 -22.53 -13.77 -0.81
N ASP A 170 -22.54 -12.46 -0.55
CA ASP A 170 -23.51 -11.53 -1.15
C ASP A 170 -23.00 -10.86 -2.43
N VAL A 171 -21.76 -11.16 -2.86
CA VAL A 171 -21.22 -10.73 -4.17
C VAL A 171 -21.58 -11.79 -5.21
N PRO A 172 -22.20 -11.42 -6.36
CA PRO A 172 -22.52 -12.36 -7.42
C PRO A 172 -21.29 -13.11 -7.95
N ASP A 173 -21.41 -14.42 -8.15
CA ASP A 173 -20.30 -15.32 -8.51
C ASP A 173 -19.53 -14.85 -9.75
N ASN A 174 -20.22 -14.27 -10.73
CA ASN A 174 -19.63 -13.83 -12.00
C ASN A 174 -18.77 -12.57 -11.91
N ILE A 175 -18.80 -11.86 -10.78
CA ILE A 175 -17.98 -10.67 -10.57
C ILE A 175 -17.02 -10.83 -9.38
N ARG A 176 -17.03 -11.94 -8.63
CA ARG A 176 -16.09 -12.19 -7.54
C ARG A 176 -14.65 -12.09 -8.00
N GLY A 177 -13.82 -11.46 -7.22
CA GLY A 177 -12.39 -11.28 -7.51
C GLY A 177 -12.09 -10.21 -8.58
N THR A 178 -13.05 -9.39 -8.95
CA THR A 178 -12.90 -8.35 -9.99
C THR A 178 -13.06 -6.93 -9.43
N TYR A 179 -12.74 -5.91 -10.25
CA TYR A 179 -13.00 -4.51 -9.93
C TYR A 179 -14.49 -4.25 -9.65
N ALA A 180 -15.38 -4.87 -10.41
CA ALA A 180 -16.81 -4.75 -10.20
C ALA A 180 -17.25 -5.25 -8.81
N ALA A 181 -16.56 -6.26 -8.27
CA ALA A 181 -16.85 -6.75 -6.92
C ALA A 181 -16.44 -5.74 -5.84
N ILE A 182 -15.31 -5.04 -6.00
CA ILE A 182 -14.89 -4.00 -5.07
C ILE A 182 -15.88 -2.84 -5.06
N GLY A 183 -16.41 -2.46 -6.22
CA GLY A 183 -17.48 -1.46 -6.36
C GLY A 183 -18.89 -1.96 -5.96
N HIS A 184 -19.04 -3.21 -5.55
CA HIS A 184 -20.34 -3.78 -5.16
C HIS A 184 -20.73 -3.35 -3.73
N HIS A 185 -22.03 -3.05 -3.52
CA HIS A 185 -22.54 -2.56 -2.24
C HIS A 185 -22.14 -3.45 -1.05
N ALA A 186 -22.05 -4.77 -1.20
CA ALA A 186 -21.69 -5.66 -0.10
C ALA A 186 -20.28 -5.38 0.46
N ILE A 187 -19.32 -5.04 -0.40
CA ILE A 187 -17.95 -4.65 0.02
C ILE A 187 -17.96 -3.20 0.54
N ILE A 188 -18.63 -2.29 -0.17
CA ILE A 188 -18.72 -0.88 0.21
C ILE A 188 -19.38 -0.72 1.58
N ASP A 189 -20.50 -1.41 1.84
CA ASP A 189 -21.21 -1.35 3.13
C ASP A 189 -20.34 -1.84 4.29
N HIS A 190 -19.52 -2.86 4.06
CA HIS A 190 -18.54 -3.32 5.06
C HIS A 190 -17.50 -2.23 5.37
N LEU A 191 -16.89 -1.63 4.36
CA LEU A 191 -15.88 -0.57 4.54
C LEU A 191 -16.47 0.67 5.23
N VAL A 192 -17.67 1.09 4.82
CA VAL A 192 -18.40 2.20 5.44
C VAL A 192 -18.75 1.87 6.89
N GLY A 193 -19.23 0.64 7.16
CA GLY A 193 -19.55 0.16 8.50
C GLY A 193 -18.36 0.13 9.46
N LEU A 194 -17.17 -0.16 8.95
CA LEU A 194 -15.91 -0.02 9.70
C LEU A 194 -15.49 1.43 9.88
N GLY A 195 -15.97 2.34 9.03
CA GLY A 195 -15.57 3.73 9.01
C GLY A 195 -14.29 4.00 8.24
N VAL A 196 -13.90 3.14 7.32
CA VAL A 196 -12.79 3.34 6.38
C VAL A 196 -13.05 4.58 5.53
N THR A 197 -12.01 5.35 5.23
CA THR A 197 -12.07 6.56 4.39
C THR A 197 -11.28 6.43 3.11
N ALA A 198 -10.34 5.49 3.04
CA ALA A 198 -9.55 5.22 1.85
C ALA A 198 -9.25 3.72 1.75
N ILE A 199 -9.42 3.15 0.57
CA ILE A 199 -8.93 1.82 0.24
C ILE A 199 -7.59 1.95 -0.49
N GLU A 200 -6.57 1.25 0.00
CA GLU A 200 -5.26 1.12 -0.66
C GLU A 200 -5.24 -0.24 -1.36
N LEU A 201 -5.30 -0.23 -2.68
CA LEU A 201 -5.33 -1.45 -3.47
C LEU A 201 -3.90 -1.91 -3.76
N MET A 202 -3.57 -3.14 -3.35
CA MET A 202 -2.37 -3.84 -3.80
C MET A 202 -2.27 -3.79 -5.33
N PRO A 203 -1.10 -4.05 -5.95
CA PRO A 203 -0.85 -3.70 -7.34
C PRO A 203 -1.97 -4.06 -8.31
N VAL A 204 -2.48 -3.05 -9.01
CA VAL A 204 -3.51 -3.15 -10.06
C VAL A 204 -2.97 -2.80 -11.44
N HIS A 205 -1.74 -2.34 -11.57
CA HIS A 205 -1.08 -2.24 -12.87
C HIS A 205 -0.94 -3.64 -13.47
N GLN A 206 -0.99 -3.75 -14.81
CA GLN A 206 -0.80 -5.05 -15.45
C GLN A 206 0.53 -5.67 -15.05
N PHE A 207 0.48 -6.85 -14.44
CA PHE A 207 1.65 -7.62 -14.03
C PHE A 207 1.69 -8.99 -14.72
N VAL A 208 2.84 -9.65 -14.62
CA VAL A 208 3.15 -10.92 -15.27
C VAL A 208 3.20 -12.04 -14.24
N GLN A 209 2.78 -13.22 -14.64
CA GLN A 209 3.01 -14.44 -13.86
C GLN A 209 4.45 -14.91 -14.01
N ASP A 210 5.13 -15.13 -12.89
CA ASP A 210 6.52 -15.60 -12.89
C ASP A 210 6.62 -17.01 -13.46
N THR A 211 7.59 -17.22 -14.34
CA THR A 211 7.82 -18.55 -14.96
C THR A 211 8.12 -19.62 -13.91
N THR A 212 8.90 -19.27 -12.89
CA THR A 212 9.25 -20.18 -11.79
C THR A 212 8.05 -20.57 -10.92
N LEU A 213 7.06 -19.69 -10.81
CA LEU A 213 5.80 -20.00 -10.11
C LEU A 213 4.90 -20.89 -10.96
N GLN A 214 4.83 -20.63 -12.27
CA GLN A 214 4.07 -21.47 -13.21
C GLN A 214 4.56 -22.92 -13.20
N ASP A 215 5.89 -23.14 -13.21
CA ASP A 215 6.49 -24.47 -13.08
C ASP A 215 6.11 -25.22 -11.80
N LYS A 216 5.84 -24.49 -10.72
CA LYS A 216 5.38 -25.04 -9.45
C LYS A 216 3.84 -25.16 -9.36
N GLY A 217 3.11 -24.74 -10.38
CA GLY A 217 1.63 -24.65 -10.36
C GLY A 217 1.10 -23.54 -9.43
N LEU A 218 1.94 -22.58 -9.08
CA LEU A 218 1.61 -21.40 -8.28
C LEU A 218 1.36 -20.18 -9.18
N LYS A 219 0.84 -19.09 -8.59
CA LYS A 219 0.57 -17.83 -9.28
C LYS A 219 1.09 -16.67 -8.47
N ASN A 220 1.64 -15.66 -9.14
CA ASN A 220 1.88 -14.37 -8.51
C ASN A 220 0.52 -13.77 -8.10
N TYR A 221 0.25 -13.74 -6.81
CA TYR A 221 -0.99 -13.25 -6.24
C TYR A 221 -0.91 -11.77 -5.89
N TRP A 222 0.20 -11.31 -5.30
CA TRP A 222 0.33 -9.92 -4.87
C TRP A 222 0.43 -8.92 -6.02
N GLY A 223 1.06 -9.30 -7.14
CA GLY A 223 1.16 -8.45 -8.32
C GLY A 223 2.39 -7.55 -8.40
N TYR A 224 3.39 -7.72 -7.53
CA TYR A 224 4.65 -6.93 -7.56
C TYR A 224 5.59 -7.41 -8.68
N ASN A 225 5.06 -7.56 -9.88
CA ASN A 225 5.78 -7.97 -11.09
C ASN A 225 5.22 -7.23 -12.31
N THR A 226 5.21 -5.91 -12.23
CA THR A 226 4.54 -5.01 -13.19
C THR A 226 5.23 -4.96 -14.54
N ILE A 227 4.44 -4.84 -15.61
CA ILE A 227 4.91 -4.61 -16.98
C ILE A 227 4.17 -3.47 -17.68
N GLY A 228 2.91 -3.22 -17.34
CA GLY A 228 2.08 -2.20 -17.99
C GLY A 228 1.66 -1.11 -16.99
N PHE A 229 2.39 0.01 -16.94
CA PHE A 229 2.20 1.06 -15.95
C PHE A 229 0.91 1.89 -16.11
N LEU A 230 0.27 1.86 -17.29
CA LEU A 230 -0.97 2.60 -17.55
C LEU A 230 -2.18 1.68 -17.71
N ALA A 231 -2.01 0.36 -17.67
CA ALA A 231 -3.07 -0.60 -17.90
C ALA A 231 -3.54 -1.25 -16.59
N PRO A 232 -4.85 -1.25 -16.27
CA PRO A 232 -5.37 -2.06 -15.19
C PRO A 232 -5.20 -3.55 -15.49
N HIS A 233 -4.85 -4.34 -14.47
CA HIS A 233 -4.60 -5.77 -14.59
C HIS A 233 -5.84 -6.49 -15.15
N ALA A 234 -5.68 -7.10 -16.32
CA ALA A 234 -6.78 -7.65 -17.10
C ALA A 234 -7.52 -8.80 -16.38
N ALA A 235 -6.81 -9.60 -15.56
CA ALA A 235 -7.42 -10.72 -14.83
C ALA A 235 -8.36 -10.28 -13.68
N TYR A 236 -8.35 -8.99 -13.30
CA TYR A 236 -9.29 -8.43 -12.33
C TYR A 236 -10.54 -7.82 -12.99
N ALA A 237 -10.74 -8.02 -14.29
CA ALA A 237 -11.93 -7.56 -15.00
C ALA A 237 -12.86 -8.71 -15.34
N GLY A 238 -14.15 -8.58 -14.99
CA GLY A 238 -15.20 -9.54 -15.32
C GLY A 238 -15.87 -9.28 -16.66
N THR A 239 -15.67 -8.09 -17.26
CA THR A 239 -16.41 -7.63 -18.44
C THR A 239 -15.64 -7.78 -19.76
N GLY A 240 -14.38 -8.19 -19.72
CA GLY A 240 -13.52 -8.42 -20.89
C GLY A 240 -12.21 -7.65 -20.86
N THR A 241 -11.33 -7.90 -21.86
CA THR A 241 -9.95 -7.45 -21.91
C THR A 241 -9.62 -6.58 -23.13
N ARG A 242 -10.62 -6.19 -23.93
CA ARG A 242 -10.49 -5.33 -25.12
C ARG A 242 -10.78 -3.86 -24.86
N GLY A 243 -10.40 -3.36 -23.66
CA GLY A 243 -10.65 -2.01 -23.17
C GLY A 243 -11.74 -1.95 -22.10
N GLN A 244 -12.55 -2.99 -21.91
CA GLN A 244 -13.62 -3.06 -20.91
C GLN A 244 -13.06 -2.97 -19.49
N GLN A 245 -11.87 -3.55 -19.22
CA GLN A 245 -11.19 -3.47 -17.93
C GLN A 245 -10.96 -2.03 -17.45
N VAL A 246 -10.73 -1.10 -18.38
CA VAL A 246 -10.56 0.34 -18.05
C VAL A 246 -11.88 0.92 -17.55
N SER A 247 -12.99 0.64 -18.24
CA SER A 247 -14.32 1.11 -17.85
C SER A 247 -14.80 0.49 -16.55
N GLU A 248 -14.47 -0.80 -16.30
CA GLU A 248 -14.82 -1.49 -15.06
C GLU A 248 -14.07 -0.89 -13.88
N PHE A 249 -12.76 -0.63 -14.02
CA PHE A 249 -11.98 0.07 -13.00
C PHE A 249 -12.55 1.46 -12.71
N LYS A 250 -12.83 2.26 -13.73
CA LYS A 250 -13.46 3.60 -13.56
C LYS A 250 -14.80 3.51 -12.83
N SER A 251 -15.61 2.49 -13.14
CA SER A 251 -16.89 2.25 -12.45
C SER A 251 -16.70 1.91 -10.96
N MET A 252 -15.67 1.14 -10.61
CA MET A 252 -15.29 0.85 -9.23
C MET A 252 -14.92 2.13 -8.47
N VAL A 253 -14.04 2.96 -9.04
CA VAL A 253 -13.62 4.23 -8.42
C VAL A 253 -14.83 5.14 -8.19
N LYS A 254 -15.69 5.29 -9.19
CA LYS A 254 -16.93 6.07 -9.08
C LYS A 254 -17.84 5.59 -7.94
N ALA A 255 -18.04 4.28 -7.81
CA ALA A 255 -18.86 3.71 -6.74
C ALA A 255 -18.25 3.94 -5.34
N LEU A 256 -16.92 3.85 -5.21
CA LEU A 256 -16.21 4.15 -3.95
C LEU A 256 -16.30 5.63 -3.58
N HIS A 257 -16.14 6.54 -4.55
CA HIS A 257 -16.32 7.98 -4.34
C HIS A 257 -17.74 8.34 -3.91
N GLU A 258 -18.76 7.71 -4.52
CA GLU A 258 -20.16 7.89 -4.10
C GLU A 258 -20.38 7.47 -2.64
N ALA A 259 -19.60 6.51 -2.14
CA ALA A 259 -19.58 6.09 -0.74
C ALA A 259 -18.61 6.91 0.14
N ASN A 260 -18.00 7.96 -0.40
CA ASN A 260 -17.03 8.81 0.28
C ASN A 260 -15.77 8.06 0.71
N ILE A 261 -15.30 7.12 -0.12
CA ILE A 261 -14.06 6.33 0.06
C ILE A 261 -13.08 6.71 -1.05
N GLU A 262 -11.88 7.14 -0.68
CA GLU A 262 -10.77 7.40 -1.58
C GLU A 262 -10.14 6.10 -2.09
N VAL A 263 -9.54 6.13 -3.27
CA VAL A 263 -8.80 5.02 -3.86
C VAL A 263 -7.32 5.37 -3.96
N ILE A 264 -6.48 4.62 -3.27
CA ILE A 264 -5.02 4.70 -3.31
C ILE A 264 -4.51 3.46 -4.04
N LEU A 265 -3.55 3.63 -4.94
CA LEU A 265 -2.92 2.51 -5.65
C LEU A 265 -1.53 2.23 -5.12
N ASP A 266 -1.25 0.97 -4.85
CA ASP A 266 0.11 0.49 -4.66
C ASP A 266 0.78 0.33 -6.04
N VAL A 267 1.86 1.08 -6.27
CA VAL A 267 2.50 1.20 -7.57
C VAL A 267 3.96 0.79 -7.53
N VAL A 268 4.35 -0.02 -8.51
CA VAL A 268 5.67 -0.60 -8.64
C VAL A 268 6.37 0.01 -9.84
N TYR A 269 7.10 1.11 -9.65
CA TYR A 269 7.88 1.78 -10.70
C TYR A 269 9.39 1.54 -10.59
N ASN A 270 9.82 0.82 -9.57
CA ASN A 270 11.24 0.62 -9.29
C ASN A 270 11.86 -0.47 -10.18
N HIS A 271 11.07 -1.45 -10.62
CA HIS A 271 11.50 -2.57 -11.47
C HIS A 271 10.37 -3.01 -12.44
N THR A 272 10.66 -3.98 -13.30
CA THR A 272 9.68 -4.60 -14.20
C THR A 272 9.75 -6.11 -14.18
N ALA A 273 8.71 -6.75 -14.71
CA ALA A 273 8.57 -8.19 -14.84
C ALA A 273 9.60 -8.85 -15.80
N GLU A 274 10.43 -8.09 -16.47
CA GLU A 274 11.45 -8.65 -17.37
C GLU A 274 12.63 -9.28 -16.61
N GLY A 275 12.72 -9.10 -15.26
CA GLY A 275 13.74 -9.72 -14.42
C GLY A 275 15.18 -9.33 -14.79
N ASN A 276 16.15 -10.16 -14.43
CA ASN A 276 17.57 -9.93 -14.74
C ASN A 276 17.90 -10.26 -16.22
N GLU A 277 19.19 -10.31 -16.57
CA GLU A 277 19.67 -10.61 -17.91
C GLU A 277 19.17 -11.94 -18.50
N ASN A 278 18.73 -12.85 -17.64
CA ASN A 278 18.16 -14.16 -18.01
C ASN A 278 16.62 -14.15 -18.08
N GLY A 279 15.99 -12.99 -17.96
CA GLY A 279 14.55 -12.85 -18.06
C GLY A 279 14.03 -12.72 -19.50
N PRO A 280 12.70 -12.74 -19.69
CA PRO A 280 12.06 -12.63 -21.00
C PRO A 280 12.17 -11.21 -21.58
N THR A 281 11.93 -11.09 -22.89
CA THR A 281 11.86 -9.83 -23.63
C THR A 281 10.40 -9.58 -24.03
N ILE A 282 9.73 -8.71 -23.28
CA ILE A 282 8.28 -8.53 -23.36
C ILE A 282 7.92 -7.11 -23.81
N ALA A 283 8.70 -6.10 -23.37
CA ALA A 283 8.46 -4.69 -23.63
C ALA A 283 9.79 -3.91 -23.68
N PHE A 284 10.18 -3.28 -22.58
CA PHE A 284 11.25 -2.29 -22.43
C PHE A 284 12.60 -2.78 -22.93
N ARG A 285 12.96 -4.02 -22.57
CA ARG A 285 14.22 -4.67 -22.93
C ARG A 285 14.42 -4.77 -24.44
N GLY A 286 13.37 -5.12 -25.17
CA GLY A 286 13.42 -5.26 -26.63
C GLY A 286 13.28 -3.95 -27.37
N ILE A 287 12.74 -2.91 -26.73
CA ILE A 287 12.55 -1.57 -27.30
C ILE A 287 13.84 -0.76 -27.20
N ASP A 288 14.37 -0.60 -25.98
CA ASP A 288 15.59 0.15 -25.71
C ASP A 288 16.14 -0.19 -24.32
N ASN A 289 16.86 -1.28 -24.20
CA ASN A 289 17.31 -1.81 -22.91
C ASN A 289 18.12 -0.79 -22.09
N ALA A 290 19.06 -0.10 -22.72
CA ALA A 290 19.98 0.82 -22.02
C ALA A 290 19.33 2.14 -21.59
N SER A 291 18.24 2.55 -22.25
CA SER A 291 17.47 3.74 -21.87
C SER A 291 16.51 3.48 -20.73
N TYR A 292 15.93 2.27 -20.66
CA TYR A 292 14.95 1.93 -19.62
C TYR A 292 15.56 1.35 -18.35
N TYR A 293 16.62 0.54 -18.46
CA TYR A 293 17.20 -0.18 -17.32
C TYR A 293 18.52 0.41 -16.86
N ARG A 294 18.75 0.34 -15.56
CA ARG A 294 20.03 0.66 -14.96
C ARG A 294 20.97 -0.53 -15.13
N LEU A 295 21.98 -0.37 -15.98
CA LEU A 295 22.99 -1.38 -16.26
C LEU A 295 24.21 -1.19 -15.37
N VAL A 296 24.98 -2.25 -15.15
CA VAL A 296 26.27 -2.20 -14.47
C VAL A 296 27.30 -1.56 -15.40
N ASP A 297 27.99 -0.51 -14.99
CA ASP A 297 28.82 0.35 -15.85
C ASP A 297 29.89 -0.41 -16.67
N GLU A 298 30.63 -1.34 -16.06
CA GLU A 298 31.69 -2.11 -16.70
C GLU A 298 31.23 -3.45 -17.29
N HIS A 299 29.99 -3.86 -16.97
CA HIS A 299 29.37 -5.12 -17.34
C HIS A 299 27.93 -4.90 -17.76
N LYS A 300 27.71 -4.19 -18.86
CA LYS A 300 26.38 -3.76 -19.33
C LYS A 300 25.43 -4.90 -19.72
N GLU A 301 25.96 -6.12 -19.79
CA GLU A 301 25.15 -7.32 -19.89
C GLU A 301 24.30 -7.59 -18.63
N HIS A 302 24.68 -7.04 -17.47
CA HIS A 302 24.01 -7.18 -16.17
C HIS A 302 23.26 -5.93 -15.75
N TYR A 303 22.23 -6.13 -14.93
CA TYR A 303 21.42 -5.07 -14.37
C TYR A 303 21.86 -4.71 -12.95
N TYR A 304 21.86 -3.42 -12.63
CA TYR A 304 22.00 -2.96 -11.26
C TYR A 304 20.66 -3.17 -10.52
N ASP A 305 20.68 -3.93 -9.45
CA ASP A 305 19.48 -4.33 -8.72
C ASP A 305 19.56 -3.95 -7.24
N THR A 306 18.60 -3.12 -6.78
CA THR A 306 18.36 -2.80 -5.36
C THR A 306 16.97 -3.25 -4.91
N THR A 307 16.26 -3.99 -5.76
CA THR A 307 14.88 -4.41 -5.53
C THR A 307 14.76 -5.88 -5.12
N GLY A 308 15.77 -6.70 -5.43
CA GLY A 308 15.74 -8.15 -5.24
C GLY A 308 14.98 -8.90 -6.34
N THR A 309 14.52 -8.21 -7.39
CA THR A 309 13.74 -8.79 -8.50
C THR A 309 14.53 -9.00 -9.77
N GLY A 310 15.79 -8.50 -9.81
CA GLY A 310 16.73 -8.70 -10.89
C GLY A 310 16.98 -7.47 -11.77
N ASN A 311 16.20 -6.39 -11.65
CA ASN A 311 16.44 -5.14 -12.38
C ASN A 311 16.00 -3.91 -11.59
N SER A 312 16.50 -2.76 -11.99
CA SER A 312 15.98 -1.45 -11.58
C SER A 312 15.83 -0.56 -12.81
N LEU A 313 14.78 0.25 -12.86
CA LEU A 313 14.61 1.24 -13.92
C LEU A 313 15.63 2.38 -13.79
N LEU A 314 16.02 2.95 -14.93
CA LEU A 314 16.99 4.06 -15.01
C LEU A 314 16.28 5.40 -14.72
N MET A 315 16.07 5.72 -13.45
CA MET A 315 15.36 6.91 -12.98
C MET A 315 16.00 8.25 -13.40
N ARG A 316 17.22 8.21 -13.93
CA ARG A 316 17.91 9.40 -14.44
C ARG A 316 17.62 9.68 -15.94
N HIS A 317 17.02 8.71 -16.64
CA HIS A 317 16.68 8.89 -18.04
C HIS A 317 15.39 9.71 -18.19
N PRO A 318 15.39 10.81 -19.00
CA PRO A 318 14.24 11.68 -19.11
C PRO A 318 12.95 10.97 -19.53
N HIS A 319 13.05 10.00 -20.47
CA HIS A 319 11.87 9.27 -20.94
C HIS A 319 11.34 8.24 -19.94
N VAL A 320 12.18 7.71 -19.05
CA VAL A 320 11.73 6.87 -17.93
C VAL A 320 10.95 7.72 -16.92
N LEU A 321 11.49 8.90 -16.56
CA LEU A 321 10.77 9.86 -15.70
C LEU A 321 9.46 10.32 -16.36
N GLN A 322 9.48 10.61 -17.67
CA GLN A 322 8.28 10.97 -18.41
C GLN A 322 7.23 9.87 -18.37
N LEU A 323 7.61 8.61 -18.61
CA LEU A 323 6.68 7.47 -18.54
C LEU A 323 6.01 7.37 -17.17
N ILE A 324 6.79 7.49 -16.09
CA ILE A 324 6.25 7.43 -14.73
C ILE A 324 5.32 8.61 -14.45
N MET A 325 5.71 9.83 -14.80
CA MET A 325 4.88 11.02 -14.60
C MET A 325 3.60 10.99 -15.44
N ASP A 326 3.67 10.53 -16.67
CA ASP A 326 2.50 10.37 -17.54
C ASP A 326 1.56 9.27 -17.01
N SER A 327 2.12 8.19 -16.47
CA SER A 327 1.35 7.15 -15.78
C SER A 327 0.64 7.70 -14.55
N LEU A 328 1.34 8.37 -13.65
CA LEU A 328 0.75 8.97 -12.44
C LEU A 328 -0.36 9.96 -12.78
N ARG A 329 -0.12 10.86 -13.75
CA ARG A 329 -1.15 11.81 -14.20
C ARG A 329 -2.36 11.11 -14.81
N TYR A 330 -2.15 10.07 -15.63
CA TYR A 330 -3.22 9.28 -16.21
C TYR A 330 -4.12 8.66 -15.13
N TRP A 331 -3.51 8.03 -14.11
CA TRP A 331 -4.26 7.44 -13.01
C TRP A 331 -5.05 8.49 -12.20
N VAL A 332 -4.54 9.70 -12.03
CA VAL A 332 -5.26 10.78 -11.33
C VAL A 332 -6.32 11.45 -12.22
N THR A 333 -5.97 11.82 -13.46
CA THR A 333 -6.86 12.66 -14.29
C THR A 333 -7.88 11.87 -15.08
N GLU A 334 -7.56 10.64 -15.48
CA GLU A 334 -8.41 9.79 -16.30
C GLU A 334 -9.08 8.68 -15.50
N MET A 335 -8.38 8.12 -14.53
CA MET A 335 -8.86 7.00 -13.71
C MET A 335 -9.40 7.46 -12.35
N HIS A 336 -9.25 8.74 -12.00
CA HIS A 336 -9.73 9.43 -10.80
C HIS A 336 -9.23 8.83 -9.46
N VAL A 337 -8.02 8.27 -9.42
CA VAL A 337 -7.45 7.80 -8.14
C VAL A 337 -6.98 8.96 -7.26
N ASP A 338 -7.03 8.78 -5.94
CA ASP A 338 -6.79 9.83 -4.94
C ASP A 338 -5.37 9.80 -4.34
N GLY A 339 -4.58 8.81 -4.70
CA GLY A 339 -3.22 8.71 -4.20
C GLY A 339 -2.48 7.45 -4.62
N PHE A 340 -1.24 7.39 -4.19
CA PHE A 340 -0.32 6.29 -4.50
C PHE A 340 0.50 5.89 -3.27
N ARG A 341 0.71 4.58 -3.11
CA ARG A 341 1.76 4.02 -2.28
C ARG A 341 2.84 3.50 -3.21
N PHE A 342 4.06 3.98 -3.06
CA PHE A 342 5.19 3.61 -3.90
C PHE A 342 5.98 2.49 -3.26
N ASP A 343 5.97 1.35 -3.93
CA ASP A 343 6.77 0.18 -3.58
C ASP A 343 8.27 0.51 -3.66
N LEU A 344 9.05 0.07 -2.66
CA LEU A 344 10.50 0.29 -2.55
C LEU A 344 10.89 1.72 -2.97
N ALA A 345 10.23 2.73 -2.42
CA ALA A 345 10.36 4.12 -2.88
C ALA A 345 11.80 4.68 -2.74
N ALA A 346 12.64 4.10 -1.88
CA ALA A 346 14.05 4.46 -1.78
C ALA A 346 14.81 4.18 -3.10
N THR A 347 14.48 3.10 -3.82
CA THR A 347 15.08 2.78 -5.13
C THR A 347 14.82 3.89 -6.16
N LEU A 348 13.62 4.47 -6.17
CA LEU A 348 13.24 5.54 -7.10
C LEU A 348 14.02 6.85 -6.86
N ALA A 349 14.53 7.03 -5.65
CA ALA A 349 15.28 8.19 -5.22
C ALA A 349 16.81 8.03 -5.38
N ARG A 350 17.29 6.86 -5.81
CA ARG A 350 18.74 6.63 -5.99
C ARG A 350 19.25 7.31 -7.25
N GLN A 351 20.15 8.27 -7.08
CA GLN A 351 20.81 8.91 -8.24
C GLN A 351 21.99 8.08 -8.76
N PHE A 352 22.96 7.75 -7.93
CA PHE A 352 24.05 6.82 -8.28
C PHE A 352 23.90 5.55 -7.44
N HIS A 353 24.42 5.56 -6.22
CA HIS A 353 24.30 4.47 -5.27
C HIS A 353 23.53 4.87 -4.02
N GLU A 354 23.52 6.15 -3.69
CA GLU A 354 22.90 6.71 -2.50
C GLU A 354 21.48 7.23 -2.79
N VAL A 355 20.62 7.15 -1.79
CA VAL A 355 19.28 7.76 -1.82
C VAL A 355 19.42 9.27 -1.66
N ASP A 356 18.91 10.02 -2.63
CA ASP A 356 18.99 11.48 -2.64
C ASP A 356 17.59 12.11 -2.49
N ARG A 357 17.41 12.90 -1.44
CA ARG A 357 16.16 13.65 -1.20
C ARG A 357 15.86 14.72 -2.25
N LEU A 358 16.87 15.16 -3.00
CA LEU A 358 16.78 16.12 -4.10
C LEU A 358 16.90 15.39 -5.45
N SER A 359 16.55 14.13 -5.50
CA SER A 359 16.52 13.39 -6.77
C SER A 359 15.49 14.02 -7.72
N ALA A 360 15.76 13.90 -9.02
CA ALA A 360 14.83 14.38 -10.05
C ALA A 360 13.41 13.82 -9.88
N PHE A 361 13.29 12.60 -9.41
CA PHE A 361 12.00 11.96 -9.12
C PHE A 361 11.19 12.75 -8.09
N PHE A 362 11.79 13.09 -6.94
CA PHE A 362 11.10 13.86 -5.91
C PHE A 362 10.80 15.30 -6.35
N ASP A 363 11.75 15.95 -7.01
CA ASP A 363 11.59 17.33 -7.45
C ASP A 363 10.45 17.47 -8.47
N ILE A 364 10.36 16.54 -9.43
CA ILE A 364 9.31 16.56 -10.44
C ILE A 364 7.95 16.29 -9.81
N ILE A 365 7.82 15.34 -8.89
CA ILE A 365 6.56 15.06 -8.18
C ILE A 365 6.14 16.26 -7.33
N GLN A 366 7.05 16.87 -6.58
CA GLN A 366 6.71 17.97 -5.69
C GLN A 366 6.22 19.22 -6.42
N GLN A 367 6.73 19.49 -7.62
CA GLN A 367 6.32 20.65 -8.42
C GLN A 367 5.13 20.37 -9.34
N ASP A 368 4.75 19.12 -9.55
CA ASP A 368 3.64 18.78 -10.45
C ASP A 368 2.30 19.24 -9.86
N PRO A 369 1.51 20.06 -10.59
CA PRO A 369 0.29 20.65 -10.06
C PRO A 369 -0.85 19.64 -9.86
N VAL A 370 -0.74 18.44 -10.41
CA VAL A 370 -1.71 17.35 -10.27
C VAL A 370 -1.25 16.37 -9.18
N ILE A 371 -0.06 15.81 -9.33
CA ILE A 371 0.43 14.74 -8.46
C ILE A 371 0.74 15.24 -7.06
N SER A 372 1.20 16.49 -6.89
CA SER A 372 1.44 17.07 -5.57
C SER A 372 0.16 17.25 -4.72
N GLN A 373 -1.03 17.10 -5.32
CA GLN A 373 -2.32 17.33 -4.65
C GLN A 373 -3.01 16.05 -4.18
N VAL A 374 -2.49 14.87 -4.54
CA VAL A 374 -3.01 13.57 -4.11
C VAL A 374 -2.19 12.99 -2.96
N LYS A 375 -2.66 11.92 -2.34
CA LYS A 375 -1.92 11.24 -1.27
C LYS A 375 -0.68 10.56 -1.83
N LEU A 376 0.48 10.84 -1.24
CA LEU A 376 1.77 10.24 -1.59
C LEU A 376 2.32 9.51 -0.38
N ILE A 377 2.37 8.18 -0.48
CA ILE A 377 2.81 7.27 0.56
C ILE A 377 4.06 6.55 0.06
N ALA A 378 5.13 6.57 0.82
CA ALA A 378 6.33 5.83 0.50
C ALA A 378 6.43 4.55 1.33
N GLU A 379 6.84 3.47 0.70
CA GLU A 379 7.56 2.42 1.38
C GLU A 379 9.02 2.87 1.49
N PRO A 380 9.46 3.30 2.69
CA PRO A 380 10.70 4.08 2.81
C PRO A 380 11.94 3.20 2.99
N TRP A 381 12.05 2.11 2.24
CA TRP A 381 13.21 1.22 2.20
C TRP A 381 13.42 0.57 0.84
N ASP A 382 14.57 -0.03 0.66
CA ASP A 382 14.94 -0.98 -0.40
C ASP A 382 16.03 -1.93 0.11
N LEU A 383 16.51 -2.86 -0.74
CA LEU A 383 17.49 -3.88 -0.36
C LEU A 383 18.95 -3.43 -0.55
N GLY A 384 19.18 -2.24 -1.08
CA GLY A 384 20.53 -1.70 -1.28
C GLY A 384 21.13 -1.11 0.00
N ASP A 385 22.44 -0.86 -0.02
CA ASP A 385 23.14 -0.21 1.08
C ASP A 385 22.49 1.15 1.41
N GLY A 386 22.27 1.41 2.72
CA GLY A 386 21.60 2.63 3.18
C GLY A 386 20.13 2.72 2.75
N GLY A 387 19.49 1.61 2.36
CA GLY A 387 18.13 1.59 1.84
C GLY A 387 17.04 1.93 2.85
N TYR A 388 17.25 1.75 4.14
CA TYR A 388 16.26 2.05 5.17
C TYR A 388 16.19 3.56 5.46
N GLN A 389 15.14 4.25 4.99
CA GLN A 389 15.01 5.70 4.94
C GLN A 389 13.81 6.27 5.73
N VAL A 390 13.28 5.52 6.70
CA VAL A 390 12.19 6.02 7.56
C VAL A 390 12.56 7.32 8.25
N GLY A 391 11.74 8.36 8.05
CA GLY A 391 11.99 9.73 8.55
C GLY A 391 12.74 10.63 7.55
N ASN A 392 13.18 10.10 6.41
CA ASN A 392 14.07 10.79 5.49
C ASN A 392 13.43 11.28 4.19
N PHE A 393 12.16 11.02 3.94
CA PHE A 393 11.46 11.48 2.73
C PHE A 393 11.13 12.98 2.79
N PRO A 394 10.91 13.64 1.64
CA PRO A 394 10.56 15.06 1.58
C PRO A 394 9.24 15.40 2.28
N PRO A 395 8.98 16.68 2.65
CA PRO A 395 7.82 17.06 3.47
C PRO A 395 6.44 16.72 2.91
N LEU A 396 6.30 16.59 1.59
CA LEU A 396 5.03 16.25 0.95
C LEU A 396 4.64 14.77 1.15
N TRP A 397 5.61 13.91 1.42
CA TRP A 397 5.43 12.47 1.52
C TRP A 397 5.02 12.01 2.91
N THR A 398 4.16 11.02 2.97
CA THR A 398 3.94 10.18 4.13
C THR A 398 4.68 8.87 3.96
N GLU A 399 4.93 8.15 5.03
CA GLU A 399 5.77 6.95 5.02
C GLU A 399 5.11 5.82 5.80
N TRP A 400 5.17 4.62 5.29
CA TRP A 400 4.94 3.41 6.10
C TRP A 400 5.96 3.39 7.23
N ASN A 401 5.49 3.49 8.48
CA ASN A 401 6.37 3.56 9.63
C ASN A 401 6.73 2.17 10.18
N GLY A 402 7.78 1.56 9.64
CA GLY A 402 8.27 0.26 10.11
C GLY A 402 8.71 0.27 11.58
N LYS A 403 9.22 1.42 12.10
CA LYS A 403 9.53 1.53 13.54
C LYS A 403 8.28 1.51 14.41
N TYR A 404 7.17 2.10 13.95
CA TYR A 404 5.89 1.98 14.64
C TYR A 404 5.47 0.51 14.75
N ARG A 405 5.44 -0.21 13.63
CA ARG A 405 5.11 -1.64 13.56
C ARG A 405 5.91 -2.45 14.57
N ASP A 406 7.23 -2.31 14.49
CA ASP A 406 8.16 -3.12 15.29
C ASP A 406 8.02 -2.82 16.79
N THR A 407 7.95 -1.54 17.16
CA THR A 407 7.83 -1.11 18.55
C THR A 407 6.51 -1.55 19.18
N VAL A 408 5.39 -1.42 18.46
CA VAL A 408 4.08 -1.84 18.97
C VAL A 408 4.00 -3.36 19.15
N ARG A 409 4.60 -4.13 18.23
CA ARG A 409 4.72 -5.58 18.36
C ARG A 409 5.58 -5.96 19.58
N ASP A 410 6.73 -5.32 19.75
CA ASP A 410 7.64 -5.57 20.88
C ASP A 410 7.00 -5.24 22.23
N PHE A 411 6.28 -4.13 22.33
CA PHE A 411 5.57 -3.74 23.56
C PHE A 411 4.53 -4.79 23.96
N TRP A 412 3.67 -5.23 23.03
CA TRP A 412 2.59 -6.17 23.35
C TRP A 412 3.06 -7.60 23.56
N ARG A 413 4.17 -8.02 22.97
CA ARG A 413 4.78 -9.32 23.33
C ARG A 413 5.54 -9.26 24.67
N GLY A 414 5.76 -8.06 25.22
CA GLY A 414 6.38 -7.82 26.53
C GLY A 414 7.90 -7.79 26.47
N GLU A 415 8.47 -7.29 25.36
CA GLU A 415 9.90 -7.07 25.24
C GLU A 415 10.39 -6.02 26.25
N ALA A 416 11.60 -6.20 26.75
CA ALA A 416 12.21 -5.27 27.70
C ALA A 416 12.58 -3.95 27.04
N ALA A 417 12.64 -2.86 27.81
CA ALA A 417 13.08 -1.52 27.39
C ALA A 417 12.33 -0.90 26.20
N SER A 418 11.08 -1.33 25.96
CA SER A 418 10.26 -0.81 24.83
C SER A 418 9.42 0.42 25.18
N LEU A 419 9.30 0.82 26.45
CA LEU A 419 8.32 1.80 26.93
C LEU A 419 8.51 3.20 26.35
N GLY A 420 9.72 3.74 26.36
CA GLY A 420 10.00 5.09 25.85
C GLY A 420 9.79 5.20 24.35
N GLU A 421 10.19 4.16 23.61
CA GLU A 421 9.94 4.13 22.18
C GLU A 421 8.46 3.95 21.85
N PHE A 422 7.75 3.13 22.62
CA PHE A 422 6.30 2.99 22.49
C PHE A 422 5.56 4.32 22.69
N ALA A 423 5.93 5.11 23.72
CA ALA A 423 5.38 6.44 23.94
C ALA A 423 5.64 7.38 22.75
N SER A 424 6.85 7.34 22.17
CA SER A 424 7.19 8.12 20.98
C SER A 424 6.34 7.70 19.76
N ARG A 425 6.12 6.40 19.56
CA ARG A 425 5.27 5.88 18.46
C ARG A 425 3.81 6.27 18.67
N LEU A 426 3.29 6.16 19.90
CA LEU A 426 1.91 6.52 20.25
C LEU A 426 1.60 8.01 19.95
N THR A 427 2.58 8.89 20.11
CA THR A 427 2.45 10.34 19.91
C THR A 427 2.82 10.84 18.51
N GLY A 428 3.00 9.94 17.55
CA GLY A 428 3.18 10.29 16.13
C GLY A 428 4.63 10.38 15.68
N SER A 429 5.58 9.82 16.45
CA SER A 429 6.99 9.68 16.04
C SER A 429 7.68 11.01 15.74
N SER A 430 7.58 11.97 16.67
CA SER A 430 8.21 13.29 16.52
C SER A 430 9.73 13.24 16.34
N ASP A 431 10.39 12.25 16.92
CA ASP A 431 11.80 11.94 16.76
C ASP A 431 12.20 11.66 15.29
N LEU A 432 11.27 11.11 14.51
CA LEU A 432 11.48 10.79 13.09
C LEU A 432 11.11 11.94 12.15
N TYR A 433 10.11 12.75 12.48
CA TYR A 433 9.49 13.66 11.51
C TYR A 433 9.58 15.15 11.87
N ALA A 434 9.70 15.52 13.15
CA ALA A 434 9.65 16.93 13.55
C ALA A 434 10.85 17.73 13.04
N HIS A 435 12.04 17.13 12.94
CA HIS A 435 13.25 17.78 12.47
C HIS A 435 13.20 18.27 11.02
N SER A 436 12.35 17.64 10.18
CA SER A 436 12.11 17.98 8.77
C SER A 436 10.85 18.82 8.56
N ALA A 437 10.33 19.46 9.61
CA ALA A 437 9.08 20.24 9.61
C ALA A 437 7.83 19.42 9.20
N ARG A 438 7.91 18.12 9.23
CA ARG A 438 6.78 17.20 8.99
C ARG A 438 5.93 17.10 10.25
N ARG A 439 4.73 16.58 10.12
CA ARG A 439 3.70 16.49 11.15
C ARG A 439 3.39 15.04 11.49
N PRO A 440 2.57 14.73 12.54
CA PRO A 440 2.18 13.36 12.86
C PRO A 440 1.64 12.57 11.69
N ILE A 441 0.96 13.23 10.75
CA ILE A 441 0.43 12.62 9.53
C ILE A 441 1.49 12.04 8.59
N ALA A 442 2.76 12.38 8.76
CA ALA A 442 3.86 11.77 8.00
C ALA A 442 3.99 10.28 8.29
N SER A 443 3.51 9.82 9.43
CA SER A 443 3.50 8.42 9.85
C SER A 443 2.21 7.74 9.39
N ILE A 444 2.32 6.83 8.41
CA ILE A 444 1.32 5.80 8.19
C ILE A 444 1.62 4.69 9.18
N ASN A 445 0.78 4.58 10.19
CA ASN A 445 0.91 3.58 11.24
C ASN A 445 0.27 2.28 10.80
N PHE A 446 0.95 1.18 10.99
CA PHE A 446 0.41 -0.16 10.76
C PHE A 446 1.01 -1.16 11.74
N VAL A 447 0.29 -2.22 12.03
CA VAL A 447 0.77 -3.35 12.82
C VAL A 447 1.16 -4.50 11.90
N VAL A 448 0.37 -4.73 10.88
CA VAL A 448 0.58 -5.71 9.81
C VAL A 448 0.21 -5.09 8.47
N ALA A 449 0.73 -5.67 7.39
CA ALA A 449 0.44 -5.31 6.00
C ALA A 449 0.28 -6.61 5.18
N HIS A 450 0.25 -6.50 3.85
CA HIS A 450 0.18 -7.67 2.96
C HIS A 450 1.36 -8.64 3.17
N ASP A 451 2.54 -8.12 3.46
CA ASP A 451 3.74 -8.88 3.81
C ASP A 451 3.83 -9.11 5.33
N GLY A 452 4.32 -10.26 5.72
CA GLY A 452 4.36 -10.68 7.10
C GLY A 452 3.10 -11.43 7.57
N PHE A 453 2.99 -11.65 8.87
CA PHE A 453 1.82 -12.28 9.47
C PHE A 453 0.59 -11.38 9.42
N THR A 454 -0.61 -11.98 9.27
CA THR A 454 -1.88 -11.33 9.58
C THR A 454 -1.96 -11.00 11.07
N LEU A 455 -2.88 -10.15 11.48
CA LEU A 455 -3.05 -9.80 12.90
C LEU A 455 -3.37 -11.03 13.78
N ARG A 456 -4.14 -12.00 13.26
CA ARG A 456 -4.40 -13.27 13.96
C ARG A 456 -3.15 -14.14 14.03
N ASP A 457 -2.40 -14.22 12.93
CA ASP A 457 -1.19 -15.05 12.90
C ASP A 457 -0.09 -14.46 13.78
N LEU A 458 0.01 -13.13 13.88
CA LEU A 458 0.94 -12.42 14.76
C LEU A 458 0.79 -12.82 16.24
N VAL A 459 -0.40 -13.21 16.65
CA VAL A 459 -0.70 -13.65 18.02
C VAL A 459 -0.87 -15.16 18.15
N SER A 460 -0.62 -15.92 17.07
CA SER A 460 -0.84 -17.37 17.01
C SER A 460 0.40 -18.17 16.62
N TYR A 461 1.39 -17.53 15.99
CA TYR A 461 2.60 -18.19 15.48
C TYR A 461 3.85 -17.43 15.92
N ASN A 462 4.87 -18.18 16.35
CA ASN A 462 6.22 -17.64 16.53
C ASN A 462 7.05 -17.85 15.27
N ASP A 463 6.90 -19.02 14.65
CA ASP A 463 7.65 -19.43 13.47
C ASP A 463 6.80 -19.27 12.21
N LYS A 464 7.44 -18.96 11.06
CA LYS A 464 6.77 -18.90 9.77
C LYS A 464 6.50 -20.29 9.21
N HIS A 465 5.40 -20.44 8.48
CA HIS A 465 4.96 -21.66 7.84
C HIS A 465 4.69 -21.43 6.35
N ASN A 466 5.76 -21.21 5.56
CA ASN A 466 5.71 -20.89 4.15
C ASN A 466 5.91 -22.11 3.23
N GLU A 467 5.75 -23.32 3.73
CA GLU A 467 5.96 -24.55 2.96
C GLU A 467 5.14 -24.62 1.68
N ALA A 468 3.92 -24.03 1.70
CA ALA A 468 3.04 -23.95 0.55
C ALA A 468 3.63 -23.16 -0.64
N ASN A 469 4.62 -22.27 -0.39
CA ASN A 469 5.28 -21.48 -1.43
C ASN A 469 6.32 -22.29 -2.24
N GLY A 470 6.65 -23.52 -1.78
CA GLY A 470 7.60 -24.38 -2.49
C GLY A 470 9.04 -23.86 -2.46
N GLU A 471 9.44 -23.11 -1.40
CA GLU A 471 10.76 -22.52 -1.19
C GLU A 471 11.47 -23.06 0.06
N ALA A 472 10.99 -24.21 0.54
CA ALA A 472 11.50 -24.88 1.74
C ALA A 472 11.50 -23.97 3.00
N ASN A 473 10.49 -23.12 3.13
CA ASN A 473 10.29 -22.18 4.24
C ASN A 473 11.46 -21.18 4.43
N ARG A 474 12.22 -20.87 3.35
CA ARG A 474 13.35 -19.92 3.40
C ARG A 474 12.94 -18.48 3.10
N ASP A 475 11.84 -18.29 2.39
CA ASP A 475 11.24 -17.03 2.00
C ASP A 475 10.53 -16.33 3.17
N GLY A 476 10.28 -15.04 3.02
CA GLY A 476 9.61 -14.21 4.04
C GLY A 476 10.47 -13.91 5.27
N GLU A 477 9.95 -13.03 6.14
CA GLU A 477 10.64 -12.55 7.33
C GLU A 477 10.84 -13.68 8.35
N SER A 478 12.05 -13.75 8.94
CA SER A 478 12.38 -14.75 9.97
C SER A 478 12.22 -14.21 11.39
N HIS A 479 12.16 -12.88 11.57
CA HIS A 479 12.01 -12.26 12.89
C HIS A 479 10.70 -11.46 12.98
N ASN A 480 9.58 -12.17 13.02
CA ASN A 480 8.23 -11.60 12.93
C ASN A 480 7.82 -10.69 14.11
N ARG A 481 8.57 -10.67 15.23
CA ARG A 481 8.19 -9.99 16.47
C ARG A 481 6.79 -10.39 16.94
N SER A 482 6.45 -11.65 16.71
CA SER A 482 5.17 -12.26 17.05
C SER A 482 5.21 -12.94 18.40
N TRP A 483 4.06 -13.36 18.91
CA TRP A 483 3.93 -14.18 20.10
C TRP A 483 2.71 -15.09 19.99
N ASN A 484 2.92 -16.40 20.00
CA ASN A 484 1.89 -17.42 19.85
C ASN A 484 0.91 -17.55 21.04
N CYS A 485 1.06 -16.72 22.07
CA CYS A 485 0.27 -16.76 23.32
C CYS A 485 0.36 -18.09 24.07
N GLY A 486 1.45 -18.84 23.87
CA GLY A 486 1.75 -20.08 24.59
C GLY A 486 1.53 -21.37 23.81
N VAL A 487 0.90 -21.32 22.64
CA VAL A 487 0.68 -22.49 21.76
C VAL A 487 0.93 -22.09 20.31
N GLU A 488 1.78 -22.83 19.61
CA GLU A 488 2.04 -22.60 18.19
C GLU A 488 0.86 -23.04 17.34
N GLY A 489 0.36 -22.13 16.48
CA GLY A 489 -0.72 -22.42 15.55
C GLY A 489 -2.11 -22.52 16.18
N GLU A 490 -3.02 -23.14 15.45
CA GLU A 490 -4.42 -23.30 15.86
C GLU A 490 -4.55 -24.18 17.09
N THR A 491 -5.43 -23.80 18.02
CA THR A 491 -5.66 -24.54 19.27
C THR A 491 -7.14 -24.51 19.67
N LYS A 492 -7.56 -25.52 20.44
CA LYS A 492 -8.88 -25.58 21.10
C LYS A 492 -8.85 -25.06 22.54
N ASP A 493 -7.68 -24.65 23.02
CA ASP A 493 -7.54 -24.06 24.33
C ASP A 493 -8.28 -22.72 24.40
N ARG A 494 -9.26 -22.65 25.31
CA ARG A 494 -10.13 -21.47 25.44
C ARG A 494 -9.40 -20.27 26.03
N GLU A 495 -8.46 -20.51 26.96
CA GLU A 495 -7.71 -19.44 27.63
C GLU A 495 -6.73 -18.81 26.64
N VAL A 496 -6.00 -19.64 25.87
CA VAL A 496 -5.10 -19.17 24.81
C VAL A 496 -5.87 -18.38 23.76
N ASN A 497 -7.02 -18.88 23.29
CA ASN A 497 -7.84 -18.17 22.29
C ASN A 497 -8.44 -16.88 22.84
N ALA A 498 -8.83 -16.82 24.12
CA ALA A 498 -9.30 -15.59 24.75
C ALA A 498 -8.17 -14.55 24.80
N LEU A 499 -6.95 -14.96 25.17
CA LEU A 499 -5.77 -14.08 25.19
C LEU A 499 -5.41 -13.58 23.78
N ARG A 500 -5.44 -14.44 22.76
CA ARG A 500 -5.22 -14.04 21.37
C ARG A 500 -6.21 -12.96 20.90
N ARG A 501 -7.50 -13.13 21.17
CA ARG A 501 -8.52 -12.14 20.87
C ARG A 501 -8.32 -10.83 21.63
N GLN A 502 -7.90 -10.90 22.88
CA GLN A 502 -7.54 -9.71 23.67
C GLN A 502 -6.34 -8.99 23.07
N GLN A 503 -5.30 -9.70 22.65
CA GLN A 503 -4.13 -9.12 22.00
C GLN A 503 -4.49 -8.47 20.64
N GLN A 504 -5.35 -9.07 19.84
CA GLN A 504 -5.84 -8.45 18.61
C GLN A 504 -6.54 -7.11 18.91
N ARG A 505 -7.38 -7.04 19.94
CA ARG A 505 -8.01 -5.79 20.39
C ARG A 505 -6.98 -4.78 20.91
N ASN A 506 -5.93 -5.22 21.60
CA ASN A 506 -4.84 -4.34 22.04
C ASN A 506 -4.15 -3.69 20.85
N PHE A 507 -3.80 -4.47 19.84
CA PHE A 507 -3.17 -3.97 18.62
C PHE A 507 -4.06 -2.98 17.86
N LEU A 508 -5.33 -3.31 17.65
CA LEU A 508 -6.29 -2.44 16.97
C LEU A 508 -6.53 -1.14 17.75
N THR A 509 -6.65 -1.22 19.07
CA THR A 509 -6.82 -0.02 19.92
C THR A 509 -5.59 0.86 19.87
N THR A 510 -4.40 0.29 20.00
CA THR A 510 -3.13 1.02 19.91
C THR A 510 -3.00 1.71 18.56
N LEU A 511 -3.24 0.98 17.47
CA LEU A 511 -3.15 1.49 16.11
C LEU A 511 -4.11 2.66 15.87
N LEU A 512 -5.37 2.46 16.19
CA LEU A 512 -6.44 3.41 15.88
C LEU A 512 -6.45 4.65 16.78
N LEU A 513 -5.89 4.58 18.00
CA LEU A 513 -5.83 5.72 18.92
C LEU A 513 -4.45 6.41 18.97
N SER A 514 -3.45 5.90 18.27
CA SER A 514 -2.17 6.59 18.09
C SER A 514 -2.29 7.81 17.18
N GLN A 515 -1.45 8.81 17.39
CA GLN A 515 -1.28 9.92 16.45
C GLN A 515 -0.65 9.42 15.15
N GLY A 516 -0.99 10.03 14.03
CA GLY A 516 -0.62 9.58 12.68
C GLY A 516 -1.83 9.08 11.90
N VAL A 517 -1.59 8.40 10.79
CA VAL A 517 -2.63 7.85 9.91
C VAL A 517 -2.67 6.33 10.07
N PRO A 518 -3.73 5.74 10.61
CA PRO A 518 -3.81 4.30 10.78
C PRO A 518 -4.12 3.59 9.46
N MET A 519 -3.45 2.45 9.22
CA MET A 519 -3.72 1.52 8.14
C MET A 519 -4.04 0.14 8.72
N ILE A 520 -5.14 -0.46 8.28
CA ILE A 520 -5.61 -1.80 8.63
C ILE A 520 -5.44 -2.69 7.41
N ALA A 521 -4.85 -3.87 7.54
CA ALA A 521 -4.81 -4.84 6.47
C ALA A 521 -6.15 -5.59 6.36
N HIS A 522 -6.59 -5.88 5.14
CA HIS A 522 -7.89 -6.49 4.88
C HIS A 522 -8.08 -7.81 5.65
N GLY A 523 -9.19 -7.90 6.35
CA GLY A 523 -9.57 -9.07 7.13
C GLY A 523 -8.98 -9.15 8.54
N ASP A 524 -8.19 -8.18 9.00
CA ASP A 524 -7.71 -8.13 10.38
C ASP A 524 -8.87 -7.95 11.37
N GLU A 525 -9.86 -7.16 11.00
CA GLU A 525 -11.11 -6.97 11.75
C GLU A 525 -11.98 -8.24 11.78
N LEU A 526 -11.73 -9.17 10.87
CA LEU A 526 -12.39 -10.48 10.78
C LEU A 526 -11.56 -11.59 11.45
N GLY A 527 -10.36 -11.29 11.94
CA GLY A 527 -9.45 -12.30 12.42
C GLY A 527 -8.98 -13.28 11.33
N ARG A 528 -8.70 -12.77 10.13
CA ARG A 528 -8.15 -13.53 9.00
C ARG A 528 -6.84 -14.21 9.38
N THR A 529 -6.64 -15.45 8.94
CA THR A 529 -5.39 -16.19 9.08
C THR A 529 -4.86 -16.64 7.74
N GLN A 530 -3.56 -16.66 7.59
CA GLN A 530 -2.80 -17.32 6.52
C GLN A 530 -2.11 -18.60 7.04
N GLN A 531 -2.60 -19.11 8.18
CA GLN A 531 -2.08 -20.35 8.82
C GLN A 531 -0.58 -20.29 9.10
N GLY A 532 -0.06 -19.11 9.45
CA GLY A 532 1.35 -18.89 9.70
C GLY A 532 2.21 -18.67 8.45
N ASN A 533 1.62 -18.61 7.27
CA ASN A 533 2.34 -18.17 6.08
C ASN A 533 2.48 -16.62 6.13
N ASN A 534 3.72 -16.15 6.23
CA ASN A 534 4.02 -14.73 6.32
C ASN A 534 4.51 -14.12 4.99
N ASN A 535 4.38 -14.84 3.88
CA ASN A 535 4.81 -14.42 2.55
C ASN A 535 3.91 -15.00 1.46
N ALA A 536 2.60 -14.71 1.53
CA ALA A 536 1.58 -15.31 0.68
C ALA A 536 1.58 -14.77 -0.77
N TYR A 537 2.71 -14.26 -1.27
CA TYR A 537 2.83 -13.59 -2.58
C TYR A 537 2.40 -14.47 -3.77
N CYS A 538 2.49 -15.79 -3.61
CA CYS A 538 2.18 -16.78 -4.63
C CYS A 538 0.97 -17.65 -4.30
N GLN A 539 0.13 -17.26 -3.32
CA GLN A 539 -1.02 -18.02 -2.83
C GLN A 539 -2.34 -17.44 -3.34
N ASP A 540 -2.66 -17.69 -4.61
CA ASP A 540 -3.95 -17.31 -5.21
C ASP A 540 -5.04 -18.37 -4.87
N ASN A 541 -5.35 -18.55 -3.58
CA ASN A 541 -6.26 -19.55 -3.07
C ASN A 541 -6.81 -19.17 -1.68
N ASP A 542 -7.57 -20.06 -1.06
CA ASP A 542 -8.23 -19.88 0.25
C ASP A 542 -7.25 -19.56 1.40
N LEU A 543 -5.95 -19.80 1.24
CA LEU A 543 -4.95 -19.41 2.24
C LEU A 543 -4.83 -17.88 2.35
N ALA A 544 -4.90 -17.18 1.22
CA ALA A 544 -4.72 -15.72 1.16
C ALA A 544 -6.05 -14.95 1.03
N TRP A 545 -7.09 -15.57 0.44
CA TRP A 545 -8.38 -14.91 0.31
C TRP A 545 -9.08 -14.76 1.66
N ILE A 546 -9.88 -13.70 1.82
CA ILE A 546 -10.69 -13.53 3.03
C ILE A 546 -11.75 -14.62 3.09
N ASN A 547 -11.83 -15.31 4.21
CA ASN A 547 -12.97 -16.17 4.54
C ASN A 547 -14.08 -15.32 5.17
N TRP A 548 -15.08 -14.96 4.40
CA TRP A 548 -16.20 -14.13 4.87
C TRP A 548 -17.16 -14.82 5.86
N GLU A 549 -17.05 -16.14 6.07
CA GLU A 549 -17.78 -16.80 7.15
C GLU A 549 -17.34 -16.28 8.53
N LEU A 550 -16.10 -15.77 8.63
CA LEU A 550 -15.58 -15.13 9.83
C LEU A 550 -16.37 -13.88 10.24
N ALA A 551 -17.02 -13.18 9.31
CA ALA A 551 -17.85 -12.02 9.62
C ALA A 551 -18.98 -12.35 10.60
N LYS A 552 -19.44 -13.60 10.65
CA LYS A 552 -20.45 -14.08 11.61
C LYS A 552 -19.80 -14.56 12.91
N SER A 553 -18.74 -15.36 12.82
CA SER A 553 -18.08 -15.95 13.98
C SER A 553 -17.26 -14.94 14.80
N GLU A 554 -16.68 -13.95 14.15
CA GLU A 554 -15.86 -12.87 14.74
C GLU A 554 -16.58 -11.49 14.72
N SER A 555 -17.90 -11.50 14.67
CA SER A 555 -18.73 -10.27 14.64
C SER A 555 -18.43 -9.32 15.81
N GLU A 556 -17.98 -9.84 16.96
CA GLU A 556 -17.55 -9.05 18.11
C GLU A 556 -16.27 -8.25 17.80
N LEU A 557 -15.32 -8.82 17.07
CA LEU A 557 -14.08 -8.12 16.68
C LEU A 557 -14.38 -7.03 15.66
N VAL A 558 -15.27 -7.29 14.69
CA VAL A 558 -15.75 -6.27 13.73
C VAL A 558 -16.42 -5.10 14.46
N ALA A 559 -17.36 -5.41 15.36
CA ALA A 559 -18.05 -4.38 16.15
C ALA A 559 -17.09 -3.59 17.06
N TYR A 560 -16.10 -4.27 17.64
CA TYR A 560 -15.06 -3.64 18.44
C TYR A 560 -14.21 -2.67 17.59
N THR A 561 -13.73 -3.13 16.44
CA THR A 561 -12.93 -2.30 15.52
C THR A 561 -13.70 -1.06 15.09
N SER A 562 -14.96 -1.22 14.69
CA SER A 562 -15.84 -0.12 14.31
C SER A 562 -16.05 0.87 15.47
N ALA A 563 -16.17 0.39 16.71
CA ALA A 563 -16.30 1.25 17.89
C ALA A 563 -15.03 2.08 18.17
N VAL A 564 -13.84 1.49 18.01
CA VAL A 564 -12.56 2.21 18.16
C VAL A 564 -12.39 3.25 17.06
N VAL A 565 -12.72 2.90 15.81
CA VAL A 565 -12.74 3.85 14.68
C VAL A 565 -13.68 5.02 14.95
N SER A 566 -14.88 4.73 15.46
CA SER A 566 -15.86 5.77 15.81
C SER A 566 -15.32 6.70 16.91
N LEU A 567 -14.71 6.14 17.96
CA LEU A 567 -14.08 6.93 19.02
C LEU A 567 -12.99 7.87 18.48
N ARG A 568 -12.11 7.38 17.57
CA ARG A 568 -11.12 8.22 16.89
C ARG A 568 -11.78 9.35 16.09
N LYS A 569 -12.83 9.05 15.34
CA LYS A 569 -13.55 10.04 14.51
C LYS A 569 -14.28 11.07 15.33
N GLU A 570 -14.87 10.68 16.45
CA GLU A 570 -15.59 11.57 17.36
C GLU A 570 -14.67 12.56 18.06
N HIS A 571 -13.42 12.18 18.34
CA HIS A 571 -12.51 12.92 19.21
C HIS A 571 -11.23 13.39 18.48
N ALA A 572 -11.08 14.71 18.37
CA ALA A 572 -9.95 15.35 17.70
C ALA A 572 -8.60 15.10 18.41
N VAL A 573 -8.63 14.84 19.71
CA VAL A 573 -7.43 14.58 20.52
C VAL A 573 -6.66 13.34 20.05
N PHE A 574 -7.29 12.37 19.38
CA PHE A 574 -6.63 11.18 18.80
C PHE A 574 -6.12 11.37 17.36
N ARG A 575 -6.35 12.52 16.75
CA ARG A 575 -6.01 12.80 15.35
C ARG A 575 -5.52 14.23 15.15
N ARG A 576 -4.54 14.62 16.01
CA ARG A 576 -3.94 15.97 15.99
C ARG A 576 -3.14 16.21 14.71
N ARG A 577 -3.13 17.48 14.29
CA ARG A 577 -2.31 17.91 13.14
C ARG A 577 -0.90 18.35 13.52
N ARG A 578 -0.61 18.50 14.84
CA ARG A 578 0.70 18.86 15.38
C ARG A 578 1.11 17.89 16.47
N PHE A 579 2.41 17.73 16.63
CA PHE A 579 2.96 16.97 17.76
C PHE A 579 2.59 17.62 19.09
N PHE A 580 2.57 16.82 20.14
CA PHE A 580 2.43 17.31 21.49
C PHE A 580 3.65 18.16 21.86
N ALA A 581 3.42 19.24 22.59
CA ALA A 581 4.47 20.16 23.05
C ALA A 581 4.92 19.86 24.49
N GLY A 582 4.09 19.16 25.28
CA GLY A 582 4.36 18.89 26.69
C GLY A 582 4.17 20.10 27.61
N ASP A 583 4.06 21.31 27.03
CA ASP A 583 3.91 22.57 27.77
C ASP A 583 2.43 22.89 28.02
N ALA A 584 2.19 23.74 29.03
CA ALA A 584 0.86 24.27 29.29
C ALA A 584 0.29 24.96 28.04
N ALA A 585 -0.99 24.70 27.73
CA ALA A 585 -1.65 25.24 26.56
C ALA A 585 -1.64 26.77 26.59
N HIS A 586 -1.03 27.41 25.60
CA HIS A 586 -1.06 28.87 25.46
C HIS A 586 -2.52 29.35 25.33
N GLY A 587 -3.01 30.01 26.38
CA GLY A 587 -4.37 30.57 26.46
C GLY A 587 -5.45 29.63 27.02
N GLY A 588 -5.09 28.48 27.57
CA GLY A 588 -6.01 27.61 28.34
C GLY A 588 -6.28 28.12 29.75
N LYS A 589 -7.39 27.70 30.37
CA LYS A 589 -7.71 27.98 31.75
C LYS A 589 -7.03 27.05 32.76
N SER A 590 -6.27 26.03 32.27
CA SER A 590 -5.56 25.06 33.08
C SER A 590 -4.04 25.19 32.88
N ASP A 591 -3.29 25.04 33.96
CA ASP A 591 -1.82 24.97 33.93
C ASP A 591 -1.29 23.59 33.48
N LEU A 592 -2.19 22.72 32.95
CA LEU A 592 -1.83 21.37 32.49
C LEU A 592 -1.30 21.40 31.06
N GLY A 593 -0.31 20.57 30.81
CA GLY A 593 0.22 20.30 29.46
C GLY A 593 -0.82 19.73 28.50
N ASP A 594 -0.49 19.65 27.23
CA ASP A 594 -1.36 19.02 26.23
C ASP A 594 -1.27 17.48 26.26
N ILE A 595 -0.25 16.93 26.92
CA ILE A 595 -0.03 15.52 27.25
C ILE A 595 0.72 15.40 28.57
N GLU A 596 0.36 14.40 29.39
CA GLU A 596 1.11 14.04 30.60
C GLU A 596 1.23 12.53 30.73
N TRP A 597 2.30 12.08 31.35
CA TRP A 597 2.63 10.67 31.49
C TRP A 597 2.72 10.28 32.95
N PHE A 598 2.09 9.16 33.30
CA PHE A 598 2.04 8.67 34.67
C PHE A 598 2.52 7.21 34.75
N SER A 599 3.18 6.91 35.84
CA SER A 599 3.39 5.53 36.29
C SER A 599 2.08 4.94 36.84
N SER A 600 2.08 3.63 37.12
CA SER A 600 0.87 2.97 37.63
C SER A 600 0.42 3.45 39.01
N ASP A 601 1.30 4.05 39.82
CA ASP A 601 0.95 4.64 41.11
C ASP A 601 0.31 6.03 41.02
N GLY A 602 0.15 6.59 39.80
CA GLY A 602 -0.50 7.88 39.55
C GLY A 602 0.45 9.08 39.72
N THR A 603 1.75 8.86 39.88
CA THR A 603 2.77 9.91 39.86
C THR A 603 3.21 10.23 38.43
N GLU A 604 3.49 11.50 38.15
CA GLU A 604 4.09 11.89 36.87
C GLU A 604 5.44 11.22 36.69
N MET A 605 5.69 10.69 35.46
CA MET A 605 6.92 9.96 35.15
C MET A 605 8.11 10.90 35.06
N ASP A 606 9.20 10.53 35.72
CA ASP A 606 10.49 11.22 35.67
C ASP A 606 11.49 10.51 34.73
N GLU A 607 12.73 11.02 34.65
CA GLU A 607 13.76 10.43 33.80
C GLU A 607 14.15 9.00 34.20
N ASP A 608 14.05 8.65 35.48
CA ASP A 608 14.42 7.33 35.99
C ASP A 608 13.32 6.32 35.64
N ASP A 609 12.04 6.73 35.66
CA ASP A 609 10.91 5.92 35.20
C ASP A 609 11.07 5.55 33.71
N TRP A 610 11.44 6.53 32.86
CA TRP A 610 11.68 6.30 31.42
C TRP A 610 12.88 5.39 31.14
N ARG A 611 13.88 5.38 32.01
CA ARG A 611 15.07 4.52 31.90
C ARG A 611 14.84 3.12 32.45
N ASN A 612 13.72 2.88 33.13
CA ASN A 612 13.40 1.57 33.73
C ASN A 612 13.11 0.52 32.65
N GLY A 613 14.11 -0.28 32.33
CA GLY A 613 14.01 -1.31 31.27
C GLY A 613 13.01 -2.45 31.57
N TYR A 614 12.45 -2.52 32.77
CA TYR A 614 11.45 -3.52 33.15
C TYR A 614 10.03 -2.97 33.20
N ALA A 615 9.84 -1.66 33.05
CA ALA A 615 8.52 -1.05 33.06
C ALA A 615 7.69 -1.51 31.86
N ARG A 616 6.47 -2.00 32.12
CA ARG A 616 5.51 -2.51 31.13
C ARG A 616 4.12 -1.92 31.34
N THR A 617 4.02 -0.89 32.13
CA THR A 617 2.78 -0.15 32.40
C THR A 617 2.97 1.30 32.05
N LEU A 618 1.94 1.91 31.53
CA LEU A 618 1.96 3.31 31.13
C LEU A 618 0.55 3.87 31.26
N MET A 619 0.42 5.05 31.82
CA MET A 619 -0.79 5.82 31.76
C MET A 619 -0.51 7.17 31.10
N VAL A 620 -1.33 7.53 30.12
CA VAL A 620 -1.20 8.80 29.40
C VAL A 620 -2.48 9.61 29.54
N PHE A 621 -2.34 10.87 29.91
CA PHE A 621 -3.39 11.88 29.88
C PHE A 621 -3.29 12.68 28.61
N LEU A 622 -4.39 12.80 27.89
CA LEU A 622 -4.53 13.62 26.69
C LEU A 622 -5.50 14.75 26.96
N ASN A 623 -5.01 15.98 26.86
CA ASN A 623 -5.78 17.20 27.16
C ASN A 623 -6.57 17.67 25.93
N GLY A 624 -7.87 17.40 25.90
CA GLY A 624 -8.76 17.85 24.81
C GLY A 624 -8.98 19.37 24.79
N GLN A 625 -8.67 20.07 25.90
CA GLN A 625 -8.77 21.52 25.99
C GLN A 625 -7.52 22.24 25.43
N ALA A 626 -6.43 21.50 25.17
CA ALA A 626 -5.13 22.00 24.73
C ALA A 626 -4.82 21.70 23.27
N ILE A 627 -5.83 21.50 22.42
CA ILE A 627 -5.67 21.32 20.99
C ILE A 627 -5.37 22.69 20.36
N PRO A 628 -4.18 22.89 19.75
CA PRO A 628 -3.77 24.21 19.24
C PRO A 628 -4.36 24.56 17.88
N GLU A 629 -4.85 23.55 17.12
CA GLU A 629 -5.36 23.78 15.79
C GLU A 629 -6.82 24.22 15.82
N PRO A 630 -7.18 25.26 15.05
CA PRO A 630 -8.58 25.61 14.87
C PRO A 630 -9.30 24.58 14.00
N ASP A 631 -10.60 24.55 14.12
CA ASP A 631 -11.47 23.81 13.21
C ASP A 631 -11.47 24.42 11.79
N PRO A 632 -12.12 23.81 10.78
CA PRO A 632 -12.21 24.36 9.42
C PRO A 632 -12.84 25.77 9.32
N HIS A 633 -13.56 26.21 10.36
CA HIS A 633 -14.17 27.55 10.44
C HIS A 633 -13.31 28.55 11.20
N GLY A 634 -12.10 28.17 11.61
CA GLY A 634 -11.16 29.00 12.37
C GLY A 634 -11.51 29.12 13.86
N GLN A 635 -12.44 28.31 14.37
CA GLN A 635 -12.80 28.29 15.78
C GLN A 635 -11.87 27.36 16.56
N ARG A 636 -11.68 27.67 17.85
CA ARG A 636 -10.88 26.82 18.74
C ARG A 636 -11.47 25.42 18.82
N THR A 637 -10.66 24.42 18.52
CA THR A 637 -11.03 23.01 18.73
C THR A 637 -10.99 22.71 20.22
N ILE A 638 -12.09 22.21 20.77
CA ILE A 638 -12.23 21.76 22.17
C ILE A 638 -12.78 20.34 22.13
N ASP A 639 -12.15 19.46 22.88
CA ASP A 639 -12.54 18.06 23.00
C ASP A 639 -12.60 17.62 24.46
N SER A 640 -13.01 16.40 24.71
CA SER A 640 -12.92 15.75 26.01
C SER A 640 -11.46 15.37 26.33
N ASP A 641 -11.16 15.34 27.63
CA ASP A 641 -9.90 14.80 28.13
C ASP A 641 -9.99 13.29 28.24
N PHE A 642 -8.87 12.60 28.02
CA PHE A 642 -8.78 11.15 28.05
C PHE A 642 -7.61 10.67 28.91
N LEU A 643 -7.80 9.50 29.53
CA LEU A 643 -6.71 8.69 30.10
C LEU A 643 -6.68 7.35 29.35
N MET A 644 -5.49 6.94 28.93
CA MET A 644 -5.26 5.62 28.36
C MET A 644 -4.31 4.86 29.29
N LEU A 645 -4.76 3.71 29.80
CA LEU A 645 -4.03 2.87 30.74
C LEU A 645 -3.58 1.62 30.01
N PHE A 646 -2.28 1.43 29.89
CA PHE A 646 -1.65 0.29 29.21
C PHE A 646 -1.00 -0.63 30.23
N ASN A 647 -1.38 -1.90 30.25
CA ASN A 647 -0.73 -2.93 31.04
C ASN A 647 -0.23 -4.06 30.13
N ALA A 648 1.04 -4.05 29.79
CA ALA A 648 1.69 -5.11 29.01
C ALA A 648 2.27 -6.24 29.90
N HIS A 649 2.10 -6.20 31.23
CA HIS A 649 2.39 -7.33 32.12
C HIS A 649 1.41 -8.48 31.88
N SER A 650 1.82 -9.69 32.23
CA SER A 650 0.95 -10.86 32.22
C SER A 650 -0.07 -10.90 33.37
N ALA A 651 0.21 -10.20 34.47
CA ALA A 651 -0.64 -10.11 35.66
C ALA A 651 -1.38 -8.78 35.73
N PRO A 652 -2.53 -8.72 36.44
CA PRO A 652 -3.17 -7.47 36.78
C PRO A 652 -2.22 -6.54 37.57
N VAL A 653 -2.32 -5.24 37.32
CA VAL A 653 -1.59 -4.18 38.02
C VAL A 653 -2.58 -3.14 38.49
N ASP A 654 -2.44 -2.70 39.74
CA ASP A 654 -3.25 -1.61 40.28
C ASP A 654 -2.78 -0.28 39.72
N PHE A 655 -3.70 0.49 39.12
CA PHE A 655 -3.46 1.85 38.64
C PHE A 655 -4.20 2.83 39.55
N VAL A 656 -3.47 3.82 40.02
CA VAL A 656 -4.02 4.98 40.75
C VAL A 656 -4.29 6.09 39.74
N LEU A 657 -5.52 6.54 39.61
CA LEU A 657 -5.85 7.63 38.69
C LEU A 657 -5.23 8.95 39.19
N PRO A 658 -4.87 9.86 38.25
CA PRO A 658 -4.24 11.12 38.60
C PRO A 658 -5.20 12.02 39.47
N PRO A 659 -4.64 13.07 40.10
CA PRO A 659 -5.41 14.00 40.95
C PRO A 659 -6.56 14.69 40.22
N ALA A 660 -7.48 15.27 40.98
CA ALA A 660 -8.68 15.93 40.49
C ALA A 660 -8.45 17.10 39.52
N ALA A 661 -7.21 17.63 39.45
CA ALA A 661 -6.80 18.66 38.50
C ALA A 661 -6.95 18.16 37.06
N TYR A 662 -6.71 16.86 36.81
CA TYR A 662 -6.82 16.22 35.51
C TYR A 662 -8.25 15.80 35.15
N GLY A 663 -9.12 15.62 36.13
CA GLY A 663 -10.52 15.24 35.94
C GLY A 663 -11.12 14.67 37.23
N LEU A 664 -12.33 15.07 37.59
CA LEU A 664 -13.00 14.62 38.83
C LEU A 664 -13.57 13.19 38.72
N GLN A 665 -14.12 12.86 37.58
CA GLN A 665 -14.77 11.59 37.27
C GLN A 665 -14.41 11.12 35.85
N TRP A 666 -14.23 9.83 35.72
CA TRP A 666 -13.83 9.17 34.49
C TRP A 666 -14.82 8.08 34.12
N ARG A 667 -15.17 8.00 32.85
CA ARG A 667 -16.04 6.96 32.30
C ARG A 667 -15.23 6.04 31.37
N VAL A 668 -15.36 4.74 31.56
CA VAL A 668 -14.76 3.76 30.66
C VAL A 668 -15.41 3.87 29.26
N ARG A 669 -14.60 4.04 28.23
CA ARG A 669 -15.02 4.05 26.82
C ARG A 669 -14.62 2.77 26.09
N LEU A 670 -13.44 2.25 26.40
CA LEU A 670 -12.93 0.99 25.85
C LEU A 670 -12.24 0.20 26.98
N ASP A 671 -12.39 -1.12 26.90
CA ASP A 671 -11.65 -2.09 27.70
C ASP A 671 -11.36 -3.31 26.81
N THR A 672 -10.11 -3.60 26.54
CA THR A 672 -9.71 -4.68 25.61
C THR A 672 -9.97 -6.08 26.17
N THR A 673 -10.28 -6.23 27.44
CA THR A 673 -10.74 -7.50 28.02
C THR A 673 -12.16 -7.86 27.63
N VAL A 674 -12.96 -6.85 27.22
CA VAL A 674 -14.36 -7.02 26.82
C VAL A 674 -14.44 -7.18 25.30
N PRO A 675 -15.17 -8.19 24.80
CA PRO A 675 -15.20 -8.47 23.35
C PRO A 675 -15.94 -7.45 22.47
N GLY A 676 -16.73 -6.55 23.06
CA GLY A 676 -17.51 -5.54 22.35
C GLY A 676 -17.36 -4.14 22.94
N PRO A 677 -18.05 -3.14 22.37
CA PRO A 677 -18.05 -1.79 22.91
C PRO A 677 -18.61 -1.78 24.35
N VAL A 678 -17.92 -1.07 25.24
CA VAL A 678 -18.35 -0.93 26.63
C VAL A 678 -19.60 -0.05 26.65
N ASN A 679 -20.76 -0.64 26.94
CA ASN A 679 -21.98 0.08 27.21
C ASN A 679 -21.85 0.76 28.59
N GLY A 680 -21.41 2.00 28.55
CA GLY A 680 -21.12 2.92 29.65
C GLY A 680 -21.38 2.42 31.07
N ASP A 681 -20.31 2.15 31.83
CA ASP A 681 -20.43 1.92 33.27
C ASP A 681 -21.08 3.15 33.89
N LYS A 682 -22.27 2.97 34.51
CA LYS A 682 -23.00 4.04 35.18
C LYS A 682 -22.26 4.57 36.41
N LYS A 683 -21.24 3.85 36.87
CA LYS A 683 -20.44 4.20 38.03
C LYS A 683 -19.07 4.66 37.54
N GLY A 684 -18.92 5.96 37.33
CA GLY A 684 -17.63 6.56 36.94
C GLY A 684 -16.51 6.24 37.96
N TRP A 685 -15.26 6.25 37.51
CA TRP A 685 -14.08 6.14 38.34
C TRP A 685 -13.69 7.54 38.85
N SER A 686 -13.41 7.65 40.15
CA SER A 686 -13.08 8.95 40.75
C SER A 686 -11.59 9.26 40.62
N ALA A 687 -11.21 10.52 40.57
CA ALA A 687 -9.83 10.96 40.72
C ALA A 687 -9.16 10.31 41.95
N ALA A 688 -7.87 10.00 41.85
CA ALA A 688 -7.07 9.38 42.90
C ALA A 688 -7.59 8.01 43.40
N SER A 689 -8.58 7.39 42.73
CA SER A 689 -9.00 6.03 43.03
C SER A 689 -8.11 4.97 42.36
N THR A 690 -8.00 3.83 43.04
CA THR A 690 -7.20 2.69 42.56
C THR A 690 -8.10 1.68 41.86
N HIS A 691 -7.65 1.21 40.66
CA HIS A 691 -8.34 0.23 39.84
C HIS A 691 -7.39 -0.85 39.35
N PRO A 692 -7.71 -2.15 39.53
CA PRO A 692 -6.93 -3.22 38.95
C PRO A 692 -7.16 -3.28 37.44
N ILE A 693 -6.09 -3.09 36.67
CA ILE A 693 -6.10 -3.24 35.22
C ILE A 693 -5.56 -4.62 34.87
N ALA A 694 -6.36 -5.40 34.17
CA ALA A 694 -6.01 -6.78 33.81
C ALA A 694 -4.67 -6.87 33.06
N GLY A 695 -4.01 -8.01 33.15
CA GLY A 695 -2.79 -8.27 32.38
C GLY A 695 -3.07 -8.25 30.89
N ARG A 696 -2.10 -7.76 30.12
CA ARG A 696 -2.18 -7.64 28.64
C ARG A 696 -3.43 -6.89 28.18
N SER A 697 -3.72 -5.73 28.78
CA SER A 697 -4.93 -4.96 28.42
C SER A 697 -4.73 -3.45 28.35
N ILE A 698 -5.67 -2.80 27.68
CA ILE A 698 -5.84 -1.34 27.61
C ILE A 698 -7.19 -0.99 28.17
N VAL A 699 -7.24 0.08 28.98
CA VAL A 699 -8.48 0.74 29.35
C VAL A 699 -8.40 2.21 28.90
N VAL A 700 -9.42 2.68 28.21
CA VAL A 700 -9.56 4.07 27.77
C VAL A 700 -10.68 4.73 28.53
N LEU A 701 -10.35 5.80 29.25
CA LEU A 701 -11.23 6.57 30.07
C LEU A 701 -11.46 7.97 29.47
N GLN A 702 -12.68 8.45 29.49
CA GLN A 702 -13.06 9.82 29.12
C GLN A 702 -13.48 10.59 30.36
N ALA A 703 -12.98 11.82 30.49
CA ALA A 703 -13.43 12.71 31.56
C ALA A 703 -14.92 12.99 31.45
N VAL A 704 -15.61 12.91 32.57
CA VAL A 704 -17.02 13.32 32.67
C VAL A 704 -17.07 14.83 32.90
N PRO A 705 -17.75 15.61 32.03
CA PRO A 705 -17.87 17.04 32.24
C PRO A 705 -18.48 17.35 33.59
N ALA A 706 -17.90 18.32 34.32
CA ALA A 706 -18.54 18.82 35.55
C ALA A 706 -19.97 19.30 35.23
N ALA A 707 -20.94 18.87 36.00
CA ALA A 707 -22.28 19.36 35.83
C ALA A 707 -22.26 20.91 35.89
N LYS A 708 -22.79 21.58 34.88
CA LYS A 708 -22.94 23.02 34.91
C LYS A 708 -23.88 23.33 36.13
N VAL A 709 -23.28 23.89 37.20
CA VAL A 709 -24.02 24.40 38.37
C VAL A 709 -24.77 25.65 37.96
#